data_8c57f81cbc40b3658b0229bc3cd1e579
#
_entry.id   8c57f81cbc40b3658b0229bc3cd1e579
#
_cell.length_a   1.000
_cell.length_b   1.000
_cell.length_c   1.000
_cell.angle_alpha   90.00
_cell.angle_beta   90.00
_cell.angle_gamma   90.00
#
_symmetry.space_group_name_H-M   'P 1'
#
loop_
_entity.id
_entity.type
_entity.pdbx_description
1 polymer ?
#
loop_
_entity_poly.entity_id
_entity_poly.type
_entity_poly.pdbx_seq_one_letter_code
_entity_poly.pdbx_strand_id
1 'polypeptide(L)'
;MKQIILASGICMFMSAIGAVQDVRDFGAKGDGTAKDTAAIQKAIDAANAEGGGTVRLGAGTFLTGSLYLKSNVDFFLDRGATLKGSPDKEDYNKEDVCPQNASSKLESASGAHLLLCIEQTNVTVRGYGRIDGNSPAFLIGPDGKNWKGGQSKIPWRPSQMLYFVESDNIRVEGVSLIDSPYWSCFFHGCTRVVARNLLIRTRREPVHTHNGDGIDIDSCQDVEVSNCDIDTADDCITLRANTVRLKVKRPCERVRVSSCRLSSPCNAVRVGVGDGVVRDSVLKDLEIYDTRTAISMVSSWRKGGKGVDFKDITFDGMKVECRNFCRIYPRYAKYAKFEGIRIRNVTGTTTLPGWIWGYSENPIGDITFENVDIPNGINAVNVKKLNIVGGTLRRNEMTDAETGKYINDIENSIDYPGGVAIGGTVRGSVARGGSVKIPVRGMCAHQGDMQCFPGNTAEALLSAVKKGAAMVEFDVQRCKTGEFVLMHDSTIERLTTGTGRIREHTLEELKSFTIKRFKGKGYRIPTFDEALDVIPDGGILINVHCYAGRAAMGDIVRKLKERGRLHQAMVCSGLKDIAEARKAIPEVTANNIERPGPRNRDWTDAECMKFVTDSEKHRCQYLQLSRPWDRKYSDAAHAAGVKVIHFFSDRPEQLKDLMDVRGIDFVMTNRLNPMIEEFKKLGLSIY
;
A
#
# COMPACT_ATOMS: atom_id res chain seq x y z
N MET A 1 -31.97 -45.81 9.03
CA MET A 1 -31.88 -44.50 8.35
C MET A 1 -32.68 -43.47 9.15
N LYS A 2 -32.04 -42.71 9.99
CA LYS A 2 -32.65 -41.54 10.65
C LYS A 2 -31.84 -40.33 10.20
N GLN A 3 -32.42 -39.50 9.39
CA GLN A 3 -31.86 -38.22 8.97
C GLN A 3 -31.90 -37.28 10.19
N ILE A 4 -30.72 -36.81 10.60
CA ILE A 4 -30.58 -35.71 11.54
C ILE A 4 -30.50 -34.41 10.67
N ILE A 5 -31.57 -33.64 10.70
CA ILE A 5 -31.62 -32.30 10.13
C ILE A 5 -30.93 -31.40 11.15
N LEU A 6 -29.74 -30.94 10.83
CA LEU A 6 -29.11 -29.81 11.55
C LEU A 6 -29.79 -28.52 11.08
N ALA A 7 -30.65 -27.97 11.91
CA ALA A 7 -31.17 -26.63 11.76
C ALA A 7 -30.05 -25.63 12.13
N SER A 8 -29.44 -25.00 11.13
CA SER A 8 -28.59 -23.83 11.30
C SER A 8 -29.44 -22.64 11.67
N GLY A 9 -29.53 -22.36 12.96
CA GLY A 9 -30.17 -21.15 13.48
C GLY A 9 -29.40 -19.91 13.02
N ILE A 10 -29.87 -19.23 11.97
CA ILE A 10 -29.50 -17.86 11.64
C ILE A 10 -30.14 -17.00 12.71
N CYS A 11 -29.38 -16.64 13.74
CA CYS A 11 -29.74 -15.60 14.68
C CYS A 11 -29.65 -14.27 13.92
N MET A 12 -30.77 -13.81 13.32
CA MET A 12 -30.93 -12.44 12.91
C MET A 12 -30.95 -11.58 14.18
N PHE A 13 -29.79 -10.98 14.51
CA PHE A 13 -29.78 -9.87 15.45
C PHE A 13 -30.48 -8.68 14.78
N MET A 14 -31.76 -8.48 15.06
CA MET A 14 -32.39 -7.18 14.94
C MET A 14 -31.68 -6.27 15.94
N SER A 15 -30.67 -5.51 15.46
CA SER A 15 -30.20 -4.35 16.20
C SER A 15 -31.44 -3.46 16.42
N ALA A 16 -31.86 -3.27 17.65
CA ALA A 16 -32.72 -2.16 17.96
C ALA A 16 -32.07 -0.92 17.36
N ILE A 17 -32.78 -0.21 16.49
CA ILE A 17 -32.30 1.05 15.92
C ILE A 17 -32.32 2.02 17.10
N GLY A 18 -31.21 2.06 17.87
CA GLY A 18 -31.01 3.06 18.91
C GLY A 18 -30.99 4.46 18.28
N ALA A 19 -31.27 5.48 19.08
CA ALA A 19 -31.22 6.85 18.62
C ALA A 19 -29.89 7.18 17.94
N VAL A 20 -29.93 8.01 16.90
CA VAL A 20 -28.72 8.53 16.25
C VAL A 20 -28.34 9.81 16.97
N GLN A 21 -27.16 9.81 17.55
CA GLN A 21 -26.54 10.97 18.20
C GLN A 21 -25.57 11.61 17.19
N ASP A 22 -25.96 12.66 16.49
CA ASP A 22 -25.04 13.42 15.63
C ASP A 22 -24.12 14.27 16.51
N VAL A 23 -22.81 14.13 16.34
CA VAL A 23 -21.83 14.84 17.18
C VAL A 23 -21.95 16.37 17.09
N ARG A 24 -22.55 16.89 16.01
CA ARG A 24 -22.79 18.32 15.84
C ARG A 24 -23.88 18.84 16.78
N ASP A 25 -24.84 18.02 17.17
CA ASP A 25 -25.85 18.37 18.14
C ASP A 25 -25.26 18.56 19.55
N PHE A 26 -24.07 17.99 19.78
CA PHE A 26 -23.29 18.15 21.01
C PHE A 26 -22.24 19.25 20.90
N GLY A 27 -22.19 19.98 19.78
CA GLY A 27 -21.35 21.14 19.58
C GLY A 27 -20.06 20.89 18.77
N ALA A 28 -19.86 19.68 18.20
CA ALA A 28 -18.71 19.41 17.33
C ALA A 28 -18.78 20.30 16.07
N LYS A 29 -17.64 20.86 15.67
CA LYS A 29 -17.54 21.75 14.50
C LYS A 29 -17.21 20.99 13.23
N GLY A 30 -16.28 20.06 13.29
CA GLY A 30 -15.81 19.31 12.14
C GLY A 30 -15.13 20.19 11.10
N ASP A 31 -14.48 21.29 11.52
CA ASP A 31 -13.81 22.26 10.67
C ASP A 31 -12.29 22.03 10.53
N GLY A 32 -11.75 21.03 11.22
CA GLY A 32 -10.35 20.65 11.23
C GLY A 32 -9.44 21.50 12.14
N THR A 33 -10.00 22.49 12.84
CA THR A 33 -9.29 23.42 13.71
C THR A 33 -9.80 23.41 15.14
N ALA A 34 -11.10 23.40 15.34
CA ALA A 34 -11.70 23.28 16.66
C ALA A 34 -11.46 21.89 17.25
N LYS A 35 -11.17 21.84 18.56
CA LYS A 35 -11.05 20.57 19.29
C LYS A 35 -12.45 20.02 19.61
N ASP A 36 -12.82 18.97 18.92
CA ASP A 36 -14.16 18.36 19.01
C ASP A 36 -14.26 17.24 20.05
N THR A 37 -13.17 16.94 20.77
CA THR A 37 -13.08 15.80 21.72
C THR A 37 -14.25 15.77 22.70
N ALA A 38 -14.52 16.88 23.38
CA ALA A 38 -15.57 16.94 24.41
C ALA A 38 -16.98 16.75 23.82
N ALA A 39 -17.23 17.28 22.64
CA ALA A 39 -18.52 17.14 21.95
C ALA A 39 -18.76 15.69 21.49
N ILE A 40 -17.74 15.07 20.89
CA ILE A 40 -17.81 13.67 20.45
C ILE A 40 -17.97 12.74 21.65
N GLN A 41 -17.23 12.98 22.75
CA GLN A 41 -17.34 12.15 23.95
C GLN A 41 -18.74 12.27 24.58
N LYS A 42 -19.34 13.46 24.63
CA LYS A 42 -20.73 13.63 25.10
C LYS A 42 -21.74 12.84 24.25
N ALA A 43 -21.56 12.79 22.93
CA ALA A 43 -22.42 11.99 22.05
C ALA A 43 -22.27 10.48 22.35
N ILE A 44 -21.04 10.00 22.58
CA ILE A 44 -20.78 8.61 22.99
C ILE A 44 -21.43 8.30 24.33
N ASP A 45 -21.28 9.22 25.30
CA ASP A 45 -21.85 9.06 26.64
C ASP A 45 -23.38 9.04 26.61
N ALA A 46 -24.00 9.91 25.81
CA ALA A 46 -25.44 9.95 25.61
C ALA A 46 -25.97 8.66 24.99
N ALA A 47 -25.36 8.19 23.90
CA ALA A 47 -25.72 6.92 23.25
C ALA A 47 -25.64 5.75 24.24
N ASN A 48 -24.58 5.66 25.02
CA ASN A 48 -24.42 4.61 26.02
C ASN A 48 -25.46 4.72 27.16
N ALA A 49 -25.77 5.94 27.64
CA ALA A 49 -26.74 6.17 28.69
C ALA A 49 -28.19 5.76 28.27
N GLU A 50 -28.47 5.82 26.98
CA GLU A 50 -29.76 5.36 26.38
C GLU A 50 -29.78 3.83 26.14
N GLY A 51 -28.74 3.10 26.60
CA GLY A 51 -28.61 1.64 26.42
C GLY A 51 -27.93 1.23 25.11
N GLY A 52 -27.54 2.17 24.28
CA GLY A 52 -26.86 1.99 23.00
C GLY A 52 -27.44 2.87 21.91
N GLY A 53 -26.70 3.03 20.83
CA GLY A 53 -27.12 3.83 19.68
C GLY A 53 -25.97 4.15 18.73
N THR A 54 -26.30 4.85 17.65
CA THR A 54 -25.32 5.29 16.65
C THR A 54 -24.80 6.68 16.97
N VAL A 55 -23.51 6.82 17.16
CA VAL A 55 -22.81 8.12 17.24
C VAL A 55 -22.31 8.45 15.84
N ARG A 56 -22.88 9.46 15.21
CA ARG A 56 -22.63 9.79 13.81
C ARG A 56 -21.71 10.99 13.66
N LEU A 57 -20.64 10.79 12.89
CA LEU A 57 -19.79 11.86 12.39
C LEU A 57 -20.15 12.12 10.92
N GLY A 58 -20.82 13.23 10.63
CA GLY A 58 -21.10 13.70 9.28
C GLY A 58 -19.84 14.17 8.56
N ALA A 59 -19.96 14.55 7.27
CA ALA A 59 -18.81 15.06 6.50
C ALA A 59 -18.11 16.24 7.20
N GLY A 60 -16.77 16.23 7.26
CA GLY A 60 -15.95 17.24 7.95
C GLY A 60 -14.71 16.63 8.57
N THR A 61 -13.84 17.47 9.11
CA THR A 61 -12.63 17.04 9.83
C THR A 61 -12.76 17.37 11.31
N PHE A 62 -12.91 16.34 12.13
CA PHE A 62 -13.08 16.44 13.58
C PHE A 62 -11.72 16.24 14.26
N LEU A 63 -11.13 17.33 14.76
CA LEU A 63 -9.86 17.29 15.47
C LEU A 63 -10.10 16.83 16.90
N THR A 64 -9.45 15.73 17.32
CA THR A 64 -9.72 15.12 18.63
C THR A 64 -8.47 14.57 19.29
N GLY A 65 -8.48 14.56 20.62
CA GLY A 65 -7.62 13.73 21.45
C GLY A 65 -8.26 12.37 21.71
N SER A 66 -8.04 11.83 22.91
CA SER A 66 -8.55 10.52 23.32
C SER A 66 -10.07 10.49 23.45
N LEU A 67 -10.69 9.48 22.84
CA LEU A 67 -12.11 9.17 22.96
C LEU A 67 -12.31 7.78 23.54
N TYR A 68 -13.20 7.66 24.52
CA TYR A 68 -13.55 6.39 25.17
C TYR A 68 -14.83 5.83 24.62
N LEU A 69 -14.73 4.78 23.83
CA LEU A 69 -15.89 4.05 23.32
C LEU A 69 -16.53 3.25 24.45
N LYS A 70 -17.85 3.16 24.42
CA LYS A 70 -18.67 2.51 25.45
C LYS A 70 -19.52 1.40 24.89
N SER A 71 -20.00 0.53 25.76
CA SER A 71 -20.81 -0.63 25.38
C SER A 71 -22.06 -0.23 24.59
N ASN A 72 -22.42 -1.06 23.63
CA ASN A 72 -23.57 -0.89 22.74
C ASN A 72 -23.53 0.35 21.83
N VAL A 73 -22.35 0.97 21.65
CA VAL A 73 -22.17 2.13 20.79
C VAL A 73 -21.72 1.70 19.40
N ASP A 74 -22.43 2.21 18.39
CA ASP A 74 -22.08 2.14 16.97
C ASP A 74 -21.49 3.49 16.53
N PHE A 75 -20.17 3.60 16.48
CA PHE A 75 -19.44 4.80 16.09
C PHE A 75 -19.29 4.86 14.57
N PHE A 76 -20.10 5.69 13.94
CA PHE A 76 -20.28 5.72 12.50
C PHE A 76 -19.67 6.97 11.85
N LEU A 77 -18.77 6.76 10.90
CA LEU A 77 -18.15 7.83 10.11
C LEU A 77 -18.77 7.87 8.71
N ASP A 78 -19.46 8.94 8.38
CA ASP A 78 -20.02 9.17 7.05
C ASP A 78 -18.91 9.27 5.98
N ARG A 79 -19.31 9.16 4.73
CA ARG A 79 -18.44 9.50 3.60
C ARG A 79 -18.03 10.97 3.69
N GLY A 80 -16.72 11.24 3.66
CA GLY A 80 -16.16 12.59 3.83
C GLY A 80 -15.93 13.01 5.29
N ALA A 81 -16.27 12.17 6.27
CA ALA A 81 -15.87 12.37 7.66
C ALA A 81 -14.39 11.98 7.86
N THR A 82 -13.65 12.81 8.55
CA THR A 82 -12.29 12.51 9.03
C THR A 82 -12.23 12.75 10.52
N LEU A 83 -11.96 11.70 11.29
CA LEU A 83 -11.57 11.83 12.70
C LEU A 83 -10.06 11.98 12.74
N LYS A 84 -9.55 13.16 13.13
CA LYS A 84 -8.12 13.47 13.06
C LYS A 84 -7.52 13.64 14.46
N GLY A 85 -6.40 12.95 14.71
CA GLY A 85 -5.65 13.07 15.97
C GLY A 85 -5.08 14.48 16.18
N SER A 86 -5.29 15.04 17.36
CA SER A 86 -4.71 16.32 17.76
C SER A 86 -3.17 16.26 17.79
N PRO A 87 -2.48 17.29 17.34
CA PRO A 87 -1.02 17.38 17.51
C PRO A 87 -0.60 17.66 18.96
N ASP A 88 -1.53 18.04 19.84
CA ASP A 88 -1.28 18.45 21.22
C ASP A 88 -1.39 17.23 22.15
N LYS A 89 -0.29 16.89 22.84
CA LYS A 89 -0.25 15.76 23.78
C LYS A 89 -1.21 15.90 24.95
N GLU A 90 -1.59 17.11 25.34
CA GLU A 90 -2.50 17.37 26.47
C GLU A 90 -3.95 16.98 26.14
N ASP A 91 -4.28 16.75 24.89
CA ASP A 91 -5.60 16.29 24.46
C ASP A 91 -5.80 14.78 24.64
N TYR A 92 -4.72 14.05 24.90
CA TYR A 92 -4.74 12.60 25.06
C TYR A 92 -4.78 12.15 26.51
N ASN A 93 -5.18 10.88 26.74
CA ASN A 93 -5.17 10.28 28.06
C ASN A 93 -3.74 10.32 28.67
N LYS A 94 -3.67 10.70 29.94
CA LYS A 94 -2.40 10.85 30.66
C LYS A 94 -1.90 9.54 31.25
N GLU A 95 -2.81 8.68 31.66
CA GLU A 95 -2.51 7.39 32.25
C GLU A 95 -2.66 6.28 31.20
N ASP A 96 -1.69 5.40 31.15
CA ASP A 96 -1.77 4.17 30.35
C ASP A 96 -2.69 3.19 31.07
N VAL A 97 -3.88 3.00 30.51
CA VAL A 97 -4.92 2.16 31.09
C VAL A 97 -4.61 0.66 31.03
N CYS A 98 -3.69 0.26 30.16
CA CYS A 98 -3.16 -1.08 30.09
C CYS A 98 -1.66 -0.99 29.70
N PRO A 99 -0.75 -0.88 30.67
CA PRO A 99 0.65 -0.51 30.46
C PRO A 99 1.49 -1.59 29.78
N GLN A 100 0.95 -2.19 28.71
CA GLN A 100 1.65 -3.19 27.92
C GLN A 100 2.86 -2.58 27.21
N ASN A 101 2.74 -1.33 26.74
CA ASN A 101 3.80 -0.62 26.05
C ASN A 101 4.77 0.07 26.99
N ALA A 102 4.40 0.33 28.25
CA ALA A 102 5.27 0.97 29.24
C ALA A 102 6.57 0.20 29.49
N SER A 103 6.63 -1.07 29.08
CA SER A 103 7.85 -1.87 29.14
C SER A 103 8.82 -1.64 27.98
N SER A 104 8.42 -0.91 26.94
CA SER A 104 9.23 -0.66 25.74
C SER A 104 9.70 0.78 25.65
N LYS A 105 10.57 1.18 26.55
CA LYS A 105 11.25 2.49 26.49
C LYS A 105 12.00 2.72 25.17
N LEU A 106 12.38 1.64 24.48
CA LEU A 106 13.08 1.70 23.19
C LEU A 106 12.18 2.12 22.04
N GLU A 107 10.87 1.93 22.16
CA GLU A 107 9.90 2.23 21.11
C GLU A 107 9.24 3.59 21.27
N SER A 108 9.57 4.34 22.32
CA SER A 108 8.99 5.66 22.63
C SER A 108 7.44 5.64 22.67
N ALA A 109 6.86 4.55 23.16
CA ALA A 109 5.43 4.41 23.33
C ALA A 109 4.96 5.13 24.60
N SER A 110 3.92 5.97 24.48
CA SER A 110 3.46 6.83 25.58
C SER A 110 2.31 6.24 26.40
N GLY A 111 1.59 5.24 25.91
CA GLY A 111 0.35 4.76 26.52
C GLY A 111 -0.86 5.66 26.29
N ALA A 112 -0.72 6.67 25.45
CA ALA A 112 -1.82 7.53 24.99
C ALA A 112 -2.43 6.98 23.68
N HIS A 113 -3.74 7.04 23.52
CA HIS A 113 -4.46 6.45 22.39
C HIS A 113 -5.51 7.40 21.85
N LEU A 114 -5.88 7.25 20.56
CA LEU A 114 -6.93 8.07 19.96
C LEU A 114 -8.33 7.52 20.28
N LEU A 115 -8.57 6.23 20.00
CA LEU A 115 -9.82 5.55 20.36
C LEU A 115 -9.52 4.44 21.36
N LEU A 116 -10.16 4.48 22.54
CA LEU A 116 -10.03 3.50 23.60
C LEU A 116 -11.34 2.75 23.81
N CYS A 117 -11.28 1.43 23.86
CA CYS A 117 -12.39 0.54 24.18
C CYS A 117 -11.91 -0.47 25.22
N ILE A 118 -12.26 -0.26 26.47
CA ILE A 118 -11.70 -1.01 27.59
C ILE A 118 -12.82 -1.71 28.35
N GLU A 119 -12.80 -3.04 28.38
CA GLU A 119 -13.80 -3.88 29.06
C GLU A 119 -15.23 -3.55 28.61
N GLN A 120 -15.42 -3.32 27.30
CA GLN A 120 -16.71 -2.98 26.74
C GLN A 120 -17.28 -4.15 25.90
N THR A 121 -18.57 -4.09 25.66
CA THR A 121 -19.29 -5.13 24.90
C THR A 121 -20.13 -4.50 23.80
N ASN A 122 -20.22 -5.16 22.63
CA ASN A 122 -21.03 -4.73 21.49
C ASN A 122 -20.62 -3.34 20.97
N VAL A 123 -19.33 -3.13 20.69
CA VAL A 123 -18.84 -1.86 20.16
C VAL A 123 -18.52 -2.00 18.68
N THR A 124 -19.02 -1.08 17.88
CA THR A 124 -18.75 -1.03 16.44
C THR A 124 -18.10 0.29 16.08
N VAL A 125 -17.05 0.26 15.30
CA VAL A 125 -16.46 1.42 14.60
C VAL A 125 -16.60 1.15 13.11
N ARG A 126 -17.44 1.91 12.41
CA ARG A 126 -17.75 1.61 11.02
C ARG A 126 -18.05 2.83 10.16
N GLY A 127 -18.17 2.59 8.87
CA GLY A 127 -18.61 3.61 7.91
C GLY A 127 -17.72 3.69 6.69
N TYR A 128 -17.66 4.87 6.09
CA TYR A 128 -16.93 5.15 4.86
C TYR A 128 -15.91 6.29 5.03
N GLY A 129 -15.76 6.75 6.26
CA GLY A 129 -14.89 7.85 6.63
C GLY A 129 -13.47 7.39 6.94
N ARG A 130 -12.70 8.33 7.46
CA ARG A 130 -11.27 8.19 7.72
C ARG A 130 -10.96 8.45 9.20
N ILE A 131 -10.11 7.61 9.77
CA ILE A 131 -9.46 7.86 11.06
C ILE A 131 -8.00 8.13 10.76
N ASP A 132 -7.55 9.35 11.03
CA ASP A 132 -6.22 9.87 10.71
C ASP A 132 -5.45 10.11 12.00
N GLY A 133 -4.43 9.30 12.24
CA GLY A 133 -3.59 9.40 13.45
C GLY A 133 -2.66 10.61 13.45
N ASN A 134 -2.57 11.37 12.35
CA ASN A 134 -1.77 12.58 12.22
C ASN A 134 -0.26 12.38 12.53
N SER A 135 0.28 11.22 12.12
CA SER A 135 1.68 10.86 12.43
C SER A 135 2.74 11.91 12.11
N PRO A 136 2.59 12.77 11.05
CA PRO A 136 3.56 13.82 10.79
C PRO A 136 3.75 14.81 11.93
N ALA A 137 2.71 15.06 12.74
CA ALA A 137 2.79 15.97 13.88
C ALA A 137 3.74 15.49 14.98
N PHE A 138 4.03 14.19 15.02
CA PHE A 138 4.85 13.56 16.07
C PHE A 138 6.20 13.07 15.54
N LEU A 139 6.26 12.66 14.27
CA LEU A 139 7.41 11.99 13.70
C LEU A 139 8.38 12.94 13.00
N ILE A 140 7.95 14.17 12.71
CA ILE A 140 8.77 15.20 12.07
C ILE A 140 9.37 16.11 13.14
N GLY A 141 10.71 16.22 13.11
CA GLY A 141 11.44 17.14 13.96
C GLY A 141 11.39 18.58 13.45
N PRO A 142 11.97 19.53 14.20
CA PRO A 142 11.99 20.96 13.84
C PRO A 142 12.67 21.27 12.49
N ASP A 143 13.53 20.36 12.01
CA ASP A 143 14.21 20.47 10.72
C ASP A 143 13.38 19.94 9.53
N GLY A 144 12.11 19.61 9.74
CA GLY A 144 11.21 19.07 8.74
C GLY A 144 11.50 17.63 8.31
N LYS A 145 12.34 16.90 9.05
CA LYS A 145 12.73 15.51 8.79
C LYS A 145 12.39 14.62 9.99
N ASN A 146 12.45 13.31 9.77
CA ASN A 146 12.33 12.36 10.85
C ASN A 146 13.37 12.65 11.95
N TRP A 147 12.99 12.43 13.20
CA TRP A 147 13.91 12.57 14.33
C TRP A 147 15.19 11.77 14.11
N LYS A 148 16.33 12.45 14.15
CA LYS A 148 17.66 11.82 14.02
C LYS A 148 17.87 10.79 15.12
N GLY A 149 18.32 9.58 14.75
CA GLY A 149 18.53 8.49 15.70
C GLY A 149 17.34 7.55 15.89
N GLY A 150 16.33 7.68 15.03
CA GLY A 150 15.22 6.74 14.95
C GLY A 150 14.20 6.89 16.07
N GLN A 151 13.40 5.82 16.28
CA GLN A 151 12.26 5.81 17.21
C GLN A 151 12.61 6.22 18.65
N SER A 152 13.80 5.87 19.15
CA SER A 152 14.23 6.21 20.53
C SER A 152 14.44 7.70 20.77
N LYS A 153 14.43 8.53 19.73
CA LYS A 153 14.61 9.98 19.79
C LYS A 153 13.32 10.77 19.57
N ILE A 154 12.21 10.10 19.28
CA ILE A 154 10.90 10.75 19.24
C ILE A 154 10.54 11.22 20.66
N PRO A 155 10.35 12.52 20.91
CA PRO A 155 10.12 13.03 22.26
C PRO A 155 8.84 12.48 22.89
N TRP A 156 7.77 12.40 22.07
CA TRP A 156 6.48 11.86 22.44
C TRP A 156 5.64 11.56 21.19
N ARG A 157 4.85 10.51 21.26
CA ARG A 157 3.80 10.19 20.28
C ARG A 157 2.70 9.37 20.95
N PRO A 158 1.44 9.45 20.47
CA PRO A 158 0.43 8.48 20.85
C PRO A 158 0.89 7.06 20.50
N SER A 159 0.41 6.10 21.25
CA SER A 159 0.63 4.66 21.02
C SER A 159 -0.36 4.11 19.98
N GLN A 160 -0.99 2.97 20.24
CA GLN A 160 -1.96 2.37 19.32
C GLN A 160 -3.11 3.34 19.03
N MET A 161 -3.40 3.57 17.75
CA MET A 161 -4.44 4.52 17.33
C MET A 161 -5.83 4.05 17.77
N LEU A 162 -6.19 2.80 17.46
CA LEU A 162 -7.39 2.12 17.96
C LEU A 162 -6.94 1.07 18.96
N TYR A 163 -7.42 1.14 20.18
CA TYR A 163 -7.00 0.31 21.29
C TYR A 163 -8.18 -0.35 21.99
N PHE A 164 -8.36 -1.66 21.76
CA PHE A 164 -9.40 -2.50 22.33
C PHE A 164 -8.79 -3.46 23.33
N VAL A 165 -9.25 -3.42 24.59
CA VAL A 165 -8.71 -4.26 25.67
C VAL A 165 -9.83 -5.00 26.38
N GLU A 166 -9.64 -6.32 26.56
CA GLU A 166 -10.55 -7.22 27.28
C GLU A 166 -12.04 -6.97 27.01
N SER A 167 -12.33 -6.64 25.74
CA SER A 167 -13.66 -6.28 25.25
C SER A 167 -14.25 -7.42 24.41
N ASP A 168 -15.57 -7.44 24.31
CA ASP A 168 -16.29 -8.54 23.69
C ASP A 168 -17.26 -8.08 22.61
N ASN A 169 -17.36 -8.83 21.51
CA ASN A 169 -18.17 -8.50 20.34
C ASN A 169 -17.83 -7.12 19.76
N ILE A 170 -16.63 -7.01 19.22
CA ILE A 170 -16.05 -5.79 18.66
C ILE A 170 -16.05 -5.87 17.14
N ARG A 171 -16.44 -4.78 16.46
CA ARG A 171 -16.43 -4.66 15.01
C ARG A 171 -15.71 -3.41 14.57
N VAL A 172 -14.81 -3.54 13.59
CA VAL A 172 -14.17 -2.42 12.89
C VAL A 172 -14.34 -2.65 11.38
N GLU A 173 -15.18 -1.85 10.72
CA GLU A 173 -15.64 -2.16 9.37
C GLU A 173 -15.69 -0.94 8.43
N GLY A 174 -15.11 -1.06 7.23
CA GLY A 174 -15.28 -0.13 6.11
C GLY A 174 -14.55 1.20 6.23
N VAL A 175 -13.94 1.51 7.37
CA VAL A 175 -13.19 2.76 7.59
C VAL A 175 -11.77 2.68 7.06
N SER A 176 -11.19 3.85 6.74
CA SER A 176 -9.77 3.97 6.42
C SER A 176 -8.98 4.40 7.65
N LEU A 177 -7.93 3.64 8.02
CA LEU A 177 -7.00 3.94 9.11
C LEU A 177 -5.71 4.47 8.50
N ILE A 178 -5.42 5.75 8.70
CA ILE A 178 -4.37 6.45 7.99
C ILE A 178 -3.42 7.12 8.96
N ASP A 179 -2.13 7.09 8.62
CA ASP A 179 -1.08 7.85 9.31
C ASP A 179 -1.10 7.67 10.84
N SER A 180 -1.29 6.42 11.29
CA SER A 180 -1.12 6.12 12.71
C SER A 180 0.32 6.45 13.15
N PRO A 181 0.53 7.12 14.28
CA PRO A 181 1.88 7.42 14.77
C PRO A 181 2.61 6.21 15.37
N TYR A 182 1.89 5.12 15.61
CA TYR A 182 2.35 3.83 16.12
C TYR A 182 1.51 2.73 15.49
N TRP A 183 1.10 1.64 16.17
CA TRP A 183 0.22 0.61 15.62
C TRP A 183 -1.17 1.17 15.29
N SER A 184 -1.77 0.71 14.20
CA SER A 184 -3.04 1.27 13.74
C SER A 184 -4.24 0.73 14.49
N CYS A 185 -4.37 -0.60 14.62
CA CYS A 185 -5.52 -1.24 15.25
C CYS A 185 -5.07 -2.40 16.13
N PHE A 186 -5.30 -2.31 17.42
CA PHE A 186 -4.83 -3.28 18.39
C PHE A 186 -5.95 -3.86 19.23
N PHE A 187 -6.07 -5.19 19.21
CA PHE A 187 -6.99 -5.98 20.03
C PHE A 187 -6.17 -6.77 21.04
N HIS A 188 -6.43 -6.57 22.33
CA HIS A 188 -5.71 -7.25 23.41
C HIS A 188 -6.68 -7.93 24.38
N GLY A 189 -6.65 -9.27 24.44
CA GLY A 189 -7.54 -10.05 25.28
C GLY A 189 -9.02 -10.00 24.89
N CYS A 190 -9.35 -9.58 23.68
CA CYS A 190 -10.71 -9.45 23.20
C CYS A 190 -11.31 -10.78 22.72
N THR A 191 -12.63 -10.87 22.72
CA THR A 191 -13.37 -12.02 22.18
C THR A 191 -14.40 -11.57 21.13
N ARG A 192 -14.70 -12.45 20.14
CA ARG A 192 -15.67 -12.20 19.06
C ARG A 192 -15.37 -10.90 18.31
N VAL A 193 -14.18 -10.80 17.70
CA VAL A 193 -13.72 -9.62 16.97
C VAL A 193 -13.92 -9.79 15.47
N VAL A 194 -14.44 -8.76 14.80
CA VAL A 194 -14.52 -8.67 13.34
C VAL A 194 -13.83 -7.39 12.87
N ALA A 195 -12.80 -7.53 12.03
CA ALA A 195 -12.14 -6.43 11.34
C ALA A 195 -12.21 -6.69 9.83
N ARG A 196 -12.99 -5.87 9.08
CA ARG A 196 -13.18 -6.16 7.65
C ARG A 196 -13.34 -4.92 6.78
N ASN A 197 -13.01 -5.09 5.50
CA ASN A 197 -13.13 -4.02 4.50
C ASN A 197 -12.33 -2.76 4.90
N LEU A 198 -11.19 -2.92 5.57
CA LEU A 198 -10.35 -1.82 6.04
C LEU A 198 -9.30 -1.45 4.98
N LEU A 199 -9.08 -0.17 4.84
CA LEU A 199 -7.92 0.40 4.18
C LEU A 199 -6.95 0.91 5.23
N ILE A 200 -5.77 0.29 5.39
CA ILE A 200 -4.78 0.71 6.39
C ILE A 200 -3.53 1.19 5.68
N ARG A 201 -3.11 2.42 5.98
CA ARG A 201 -1.92 3.03 5.41
C ARG A 201 -1.11 3.73 6.49
N THR A 202 0.10 3.26 6.73
CA THR A 202 1.08 3.98 7.55
C THR A 202 2.20 4.51 6.66
N ARG A 203 2.87 5.58 7.11
CA ARG A 203 3.88 6.23 6.26
C ARG A 203 5.15 5.39 6.17
N ARG A 204 5.58 5.13 4.93
CA ARG A 204 6.91 4.59 4.62
C ARG A 204 7.88 5.69 4.20
N GLU A 205 7.41 6.65 3.41
CA GLU A 205 8.17 7.76 2.84
C GLU A 205 7.29 9.02 2.68
N PRO A 206 7.80 10.24 2.76
CA PRO A 206 9.19 10.60 3.09
C PRO A 206 9.48 10.52 4.59
N VAL A 207 8.46 10.29 5.42
CA VAL A 207 8.53 10.18 6.87
C VAL A 207 8.15 8.78 7.28
N HIS A 208 9.12 7.99 7.72
CA HIS A 208 8.90 6.62 8.14
C HIS A 208 8.21 6.56 9.51
N THR A 209 7.08 5.87 9.58
CA THR A 209 6.41 5.58 10.85
C THR A 209 7.04 4.35 11.51
N HIS A 210 7.96 4.56 12.43
CA HIS A 210 8.51 3.46 13.22
C HIS A 210 7.40 2.72 13.98
N ASN A 211 7.38 1.39 13.93
CA ASN A 211 6.35 0.54 14.51
C ASN A 211 4.95 0.92 13.99
N GLY A 212 4.83 1.05 12.69
CA GLY A 212 3.57 1.38 12.03
C GLY A 212 2.82 0.12 11.63
N ASP A 213 2.50 -0.75 12.59
CA ASP A 213 1.79 -2.02 12.37
C ASP A 213 0.33 -1.76 11.93
N GLY A 214 -0.25 -2.72 11.22
CA GLY A 214 -1.62 -2.64 10.73
C GLY A 214 -2.65 -3.13 11.76
N ILE A 215 -2.82 -4.44 11.86
CA ILE A 215 -3.76 -5.06 12.80
C ILE A 215 -2.99 -6.03 13.72
N ASP A 216 -2.99 -5.73 15.00
CA ASP A 216 -2.39 -6.57 16.03
C ASP A 216 -3.47 -7.29 16.84
N ILE A 217 -3.40 -8.60 16.89
CA ILE A 217 -4.31 -9.51 17.58
C ILE A 217 -3.54 -10.19 18.69
N ASP A 218 -3.73 -9.76 19.92
CA ASP A 218 -2.93 -10.23 21.07
C ASP A 218 -3.81 -10.94 22.10
N SER A 219 -3.58 -12.22 22.29
CA SER A 219 -4.34 -13.03 23.27
C SER A 219 -5.85 -12.96 23.08
N CYS A 220 -6.32 -12.89 21.83
CA CYS A 220 -7.74 -12.79 21.46
C CYS A 220 -8.30 -14.15 21.02
N GLN A 221 -9.62 -14.29 21.10
CA GLN A 221 -10.34 -15.51 20.70
C GLN A 221 -11.50 -15.16 19.75
N ASP A 222 -11.74 -16.04 18.77
CA ASP A 222 -12.83 -15.88 17.81
C ASP A 222 -12.72 -14.56 17.01
N VAL A 223 -11.60 -14.43 16.27
CA VAL A 223 -11.28 -13.23 15.50
C VAL A 223 -11.42 -13.51 14.01
N GLU A 224 -12.11 -12.62 13.30
CA GLU A 224 -12.18 -12.58 11.85
C GLU A 224 -11.54 -11.29 11.32
N VAL A 225 -10.57 -11.43 10.42
CA VAL A 225 -10.02 -10.33 9.61
C VAL A 225 -10.25 -10.67 8.14
N SER A 226 -10.97 -9.83 7.41
CA SER A 226 -11.30 -10.14 6.01
C SER A 226 -11.38 -8.92 5.10
N ASN A 227 -11.03 -9.12 3.82
CA ASN A 227 -11.13 -8.11 2.76
C ASN A 227 -10.42 -6.77 3.11
N CYS A 228 -9.26 -6.83 3.74
CA CYS A 228 -8.48 -5.65 4.12
C CYS A 228 -7.33 -5.41 3.12
N ASP A 229 -7.08 -4.15 2.81
CA ASP A 229 -5.91 -3.71 2.05
C ASP A 229 -4.98 -2.93 3.00
N ILE A 230 -3.85 -3.56 3.35
CA ILE A 230 -2.95 -3.12 4.41
C ILE A 230 -1.56 -2.87 3.84
N ASP A 231 -1.13 -1.61 3.84
CA ASP A 231 0.20 -1.19 3.41
C ASP A 231 0.83 -0.37 4.56
N THR A 232 1.79 -0.99 5.24
CA THR A 232 2.31 -0.51 6.51
C THR A 232 3.81 -0.27 6.48
N ALA A 233 4.30 0.48 7.46
CA ALA A 233 5.73 0.72 7.64
C ALA A 233 6.40 -0.34 8.56
N ASP A 234 5.62 -1.16 9.25
CA ASP A 234 6.05 -2.33 10.02
C ASP A 234 5.10 -3.50 9.70
N ASP A 235 4.77 -4.41 10.59
CA ASP A 235 3.99 -5.63 10.31
C ASP A 235 2.55 -5.32 9.86
N CYS A 236 2.01 -6.03 8.85
CA CYS A 236 0.63 -5.79 8.42
C CYS A 236 -0.39 -6.44 9.38
N ILE A 237 -0.23 -7.73 9.66
CA ILE A 237 -1.12 -8.47 10.58
C ILE A 237 -0.25 -9.26 11.55
N THR A 238 -0.53 -9.11 12.85
CA THR A 238 0.19 -9.85 13.88
C THR A 238 -0.76 -10.69 14.75
N LEU A 239 -0.34 -11.91 15.07
CA LEU A 239 -0.98 -12.79 16.05
C LEU A 239 -0.01 -12.97 17.21
N ARG A 240 -0.33 -12.43 18.37
CA ARG A 240 0.54 -12.36 19.55
C ARG A 240 -0.11 -13.09 20.74
N ALA A 241 0.66 -13.36 21.77
CA ALA A 241 0.13 -13.97 22.99
C ALA A 241 0.83 -13.42 24.25
N ASN A 242 0.63 -12.12 24.53
CA ASN A 242 1.10 -11.47 25.75
C ASN A 242 0.00 -11.48 26.81
N THR A 243 0.12 -12.37 27.79
CA THR A 243 -0.92 -12.56 28.81
C THR A 243 -0.64 -11.84 30.12
N VAL A 244 0.57 -11.34 30.32
CA VAL A 244 1.04 -10.79 31.62
C VAL A 244 0.16 -9.64 32.14
N ARG A 245 -0.38 -8.81 31.26
CA ARG A 245 -1.16 -7.60 31.61
C ARG A 245 -2.66 -7.83 31.60
N LEU A 246 -3.12 -8.98 31.15
CA LEU A 246 -4.54 -9.30 31.09
C LEU A 246 -5.08 -9.74 32.44
N LYS A 247 -6.28 -9.33 32.79
CA LYS A 247 -7.03 -9.84 33.93
C LYS A 247 -7.38 -11.31 33.72
N VAL A 248 -7.78 -11.67 32.49
CA VAL A 248 -8.08 -13.03 32.08
C VAL A 248 -7.03 -13.50 31.08
N LYS A 249 -6.11 -14.35 31.53
CA LYS A 249 -5.10 -14.93 30.67
C LYS A 249 -5.73 -15.95 29.72
N ARG A 250 -5.59 -15.69 28.42
CA ARG A 250 -6.13 -16.55 27.35
C ARG A 250 -5.16 -16.72 26.21
N PRO A 251 -5.23 -17.81 25.43
CA PRO A 251 -4.44 -17.96 24.21
C PRO A 251 -4.96 -17.00 23.12
N CYS A 252 -4.13 -16.74 22.11
CA CYS A 252 -4.57 -16.20 20.84
C CYS A 252 -5.02 -17.39 19.98
N GLU A 253 -6.31 -17.55 19.75
CA GLU A 253 -6.83 -18.75 19.08
C GLU A 253 -8.09 -18.48 18.26
N ARG A 254 -8.35 -19.39 17.33
CA ARG A 254 -9.47 -19.32 16.40
C ARG A 254 -9.50 -18.01 15.62
N VAL A 255 -8.29 -17.55 15.24
CA VAL A 255 -8.11 -16.39 14.37
C VAL A 255 -8.24 -16.84 12.92
N ARG A 256 -9.09 -16.17 12.17
CA ARG A 256 -9.30 -16.39 10.73
C ARG A 256 -9.01 -15.12 9.97
N VAL A 257 -7.98 -15.15 9.14
CA VAL A 257 -7.63 -14.05 8.23
C VAL A 257 -7.90 -14.51 6.81
N SER A 258 -8.60 -13.71 6.00
CA SER A 258 -8.89 -14.10 4.62
C SER A 258 -9.01 -12.92 3.67
N SER A 259 -8.67 -13.17 2.40
CA SER A 259 -8.89 -12.23 1.30
C SER A 259 -8.28 -10.86 1.55
N CYS A 260 -7.09 -10.81 2.13
CA CYS A 260 -6.38 -9.58 2.44
C CYS A 260 -5.20 -9.36 1.47
N ARG A 261 -4.97 -8.09 1.17
CA ARG A 261 -3.84 -7.62 0.39
C ARG A 261 -2.85 -6.93 1.31
N LEU A 262 -1.60 -7.41 1.37
CA LEU A 262 -0.63 -7.02 2.39
C LEU A 262 0.68 -6.57 1.78
N SER A 263 1.23 -5.44 2.27
CA SER A 263 2.52 -4.93 1.86
C SER A 263 3.26 -4.28 3.03
N SER A 264 4.53 -4.68 3.24
CA SER A 264 5.33 -4.18 4.37
C SER A 264 6.83 -4.29 4.12
N PRO A 265 7.64 -3.27 4.47
CA PRO A 265 9.09 -3.40 4.51
C PRO A 265 9.55 -4.31 5.67
N CYS A 266 8.64 -4.79 6.51
CA CYS A 266 8.88 -5.73 7.61
C CYS A 266 8.25 -7.10 7.31
N ASN A 267 7.10 -7.44 7.88
CA ASN A 267 6.45 -8.71 7.66
C ASN A 267 4.99 -8.52 7.23
N ALA A 268 4.53 -9.29 6.23
CA ALA A 268 3.10 -9.30 5.90
C ALA A 268 2.29 -9.92 7.02
N VAL A 269 2.72 -11.07 7.51
CA VAL A 269 2.14 -11.73 8.67
C VAL A 269 3.24 -12.05 9.67
N ARG A 270 3.06 -11.63 10.92
CA ARG A 270 3.88 -12.07 12.04
C ARG A 270 3.04 -12.87 13.01
N VAL A 271 3.54 -14.03 13.42
CA VAL A 271 2.94 -14.84 14.47
C VAL A 271 3.95 -15.01 15.60
N GLY A 272 3.52 -14.71 16.80
CA GLY A 272 4.34 -14.88 17.99
C GLY A 272 4.59 -13.60 18.75
N VAL A 273 5.53 -13.68 19.64
CA VAL A 273 5.89 -12.73 20.70
C VAL A 273 4.88 -12.73 21.84
N GLY A 274 5.38 -13.00 23.04
CA GLY A 274 4.62 -13.06 24.28
C GLY A 274 5.09 -14.16 25.21
N ASP A 275 4.17 -14.65 26.03
CA ASP A 275 4.39 -15.65 27.05
C ASP A 275 3.31 -16.77 27.06
N GLY A 276 2.38 -16.69 26.10
CA GLY A 276 1.21 -17.57 25.98
C GLY A 276 1.31 -18.57 24.82
N VAL A 277 0.18 -18.83 24.19
CA VAL A 277 0.03 -19.77 23.06
C VAL A 277 -0.73 -19.11 21.92
N VAL A 278 -0.26 -19.29 20.68
CA VAL A 278 -1.02 -19.01 19.46
C VAL A 278 -1.41 -20.34 18.84
N ARG A 279 -2.71 -20.57 18.61
CA ARG A 279 -3.18 -21.86 18.11
C ARG A 279 -4.47 -21.80 17.30
N ASP A 280 -4.83 -22.93 16.67
CA ASP A 280 -6.12 -23.16 15.99
C ASP A 280 -6.50 -22.03 15.01
N SER A 281 -5.52 -21.53 14.27
CA SER A 281 -5.69 -20.32 13.44
C SER A 281 -5.44 -20.59 11.97
N VAL A 282 -6.19 -19.93 11.10
CA VAL A 282 -6.12 -20.09 9.64
C VAL A 282 -6.00 -18.72 8.98
N LEU A 283 -4.96 -18.57 8.15
CA LEU A 283 -4.74 -17.39 7.33
C LEU A 283 -4.75 -17.84 5.86
N LYS A 284 -5.70 -17.34 5.07
CA LYS A 284 -5.92 -17.86 3.72
C LYS A 284 -6.21 -16.77 2.69
N ASP A 285 -6.01 -17.14 1.42
CA ASP A 285 -6.35 -16.27 0.28
C ASP A 285 -5.68 -14.89 0.40
N LEU A 286 -4.37 -14.86 0.69
CA LEU A 286 -3.61 -13.63 0.88
C LEU A 286 -2.81 -13.27 -0.37
N GLU A 287 -2.89 -12.00 -0.78
CA GLU A 287 -1.99 -11.40 -1.76
C GLU A 287 -0.92 -10.57 -1.02
N ILE A 288 0.34 -11.01 -1.10
CA ILE A 288 1.47 -10.37 -0.43
C ILE A 288 2.42 -9.83 -1.49
N TYR A 289 2.71 -8.52 -1.46
CA TYR A 289 3.52 -7.83 -2.46
C TYR A 289 4.45 -6.81 -1.81
N ASP A 290 5.55 -6.46 -2.47
CA ASP A 290 6.56 -5.48 -2.00
C ASP A 290 6.87 -5.66 -0.50
N THR A 291 7.18 -6.89 -0.09
CA THR A 291 7.29 -7.25 1.32
C THR A 291 8.66 -7.86 1.63
N ARG A 292 9.22 -7.54 2.81
CA ARG A 292 10.46 -8.19 3.25
C ARG A 292 10.25 -9.67 3.56
N THR A 293 9.27 -10.00 4.39
CA THR A 293 8.99 -11.39 4.79
C THR A 293 7.49 -11.68 4.73
N ALA A 294 7.08 -12.71 3.98
CA ALA A 294 5.68 -13.05 3.89
C ALA A 294 5.14 -13.63 5.20
N ILE A 295 5.82 -14.63 5.77
CA ILE A 295 5.46 -15.28 7.04
C ILE A 295 6.63 -15.19 8.01
N SER A 296 6.42 -14.54 9.16
CA SER A 296 7.39 -14.49 10.25
C SER A 296 6.80 -15.13 11.51
N MET A 297 7.38 -16.25 11.97
CA MET A 297 7.00 -16.91 13.23
C MET A 297 8.17 -16.84 14.21
N VAL A 298 8.03 -15.98 15.24
CA VAL A 298 9.09 -15.70 16.21
C VAL A 298 8.54 -15.80 17.61
N SER A 299 9.10 -16.69 18.41
CA SER A 299 8.56 -16.96 19.75
C SER A 299 8.83 -15.84 20.76
N SER A 300 10.03 -15.26 20.77
CA SER A 300 10.38 -14.20 21.73
C SER A 300 11.37 -13.19 21.16
N TRP A 301 11.18 -11.92 21.50
CA TRP A 301 12.14 -10.84 21.26
C TRP A 301 13.06 -10.56 22.45
N ARG A 302 12.75 -11.10 23.62
CA ARG A 302 13.47 -10.83 24.86
C ARG A 302 14.26 -12.03 25.34
N LYS A 303 15.53 -11.81 25.71
CA LYS A 303 16.34 -12.83 26.41
C LYS A 303 15.67 -13.19 27.72
N GLY A 304 15.61 -14.49 28.05
CA GLY A 304 15.03 -15.01 29.31
C GLY A 304 13.49 -15.02 29.35
N GLY A 305 12.80 -14.61 28.29
CA GLY A 305 11.35 -14.77 28.19
C GLY A 305 10.96 -16.21 27.90
N LYS A 306 9.79 -16.66 28.39
CA LYS A 306 9.22 -17.98 28.08
C LYS A 306 9.02 -18.15 26.59
N GLY A 307 8.56 -17.09 25.93
CA GLY A 307 8.16 -17.09 24.53
C GLY A 307 6.78 -17.68 24.30
N VAL A 308 6.36 -17.68 23.04
CA VAL A 308 5.07 -18.19 22.59
C VAL A 308 5.24 -19.60 22.06
N ASP A 309 4.35 -20.49 22.45
CA ASP A 309 4.16 -21.79 21.81
C ASP A 309 3.17 -21.68 20.65
N PHE A 310 3.43 -22.40 19.55
CA PHE A 310 2.61 -22.41 18.32
C PHE A 310 2.01 -23.78 18.12
N LYS A 311 0.70 -23.82 17.83
CA LYS A 311 0.01 -25.08 17.61
C LYS A 311 -1.11 -24.96 16.58
N ASP A 312 -1.14 -25.87 15.59
CA ASP A 312 -2.20 -25.98 14.59
C ASP A 312 -2.49 -24.64 13.87
N ILE A 313 -1.46 -24.08 13.20
CA ILE A 313 -1.56 -22.83 12.42
C ILE A 313 -1.44 -23.18 10.94
N THR A 314 -2.41 -22.73 10.16
CA THR A 314 -2.46 -23.00 8.72
C THR A 314 -2.40 -21.70 7.92
N PHE A 315 -1.48 -21.66 6.96
CA PHE A 315 -1.44 -20.67 5.87
C PHE A 315 -1.86 -21.37 4.57
N ASP A 316 -2.85 -20.84 3.84
CA ASP A 316 -3.44 -21.50 2.68
C ASP A 316 -3.79 -20.53 1.55
N GLY A 317 -3.46 -20.86 0.31
CA GLY A 317 -3.86 -20.06 -0.84
C GLY A 317 -3.21 -18.68 -0.86
N MET A 318 -1.88 -18.60 -0.81
CA MET A 318 -1.18 -17.32 -0.83
C MET A 318 -0.49 -17.08 -2.16
N LYS A 319 -0.54 -15.83 -2.63
CA LYS A 319 0.29 -15.34 -3.71
C LYS A 319 1.31 -14.37 -3.12
N VAL A 320 2.61 -14.64 -3.27
CA VAL A 320 3.65 -13.89 -2.60
C VAL A 320 4.67 -13.29 -3.56
N GLU A 321 5.01 -12.02 -3.33
CA GLU A 321 6.13 -11.31 -3.92
C GLU A 321 6.91 -10.64 -2.77
N CYS A 322 8.03 -11.23 -2.36
CA CYS A 322 8.73 -10.79 -1.15
C CYS A 322 10.23 -11.10 -1.20
N ARG A 323 10.97 -10.57 -0.23
CA ARG A 323 12.39 -10.90 -0.10
C ARG A 323 12.59 -12.30 0.44
N ASN A 324 11.93 -12.65 1.56
CA ASN A 324 11.98 -13.98 2.17
C ASN A 324 10.57 -14.57 2.26
N PHE A 325 10.38 -15.80 1.80
CA PHE A 325 9.09 -16.48 1.91
C PHE A 325 8.65 -16.66 3.36
N CYS A 326 9.51 -17.22 4.19
CA CYS A 326 9.22 -17.43 5.60
C CYS A 326 10.46 -17.25 6.46
N ARG A 327 10.24 -16.91 7.75
CA ARG A 327 11.24 -16.90 8.82
C ARG A 327 10.59 -17.52 10.05
N ILE A 328 10.99 -18.74 10.42
CA ILE A 328 10.39 -19.51 11.52
C ILE A 328 11.49 -19.91 12.50
N TYR A 329 11.48 -19.32 13.70
CA TYR A 329 12.54 -19.56 14.67
C TYR A 329 12.14 -19.14 16.10
N PRO A 330 12.67 -19.83 17.14
CA PRO A 330 12.36 -19.53 18.54
C PRO A 330 13.02 -18.26 19.06
N ARG A 331 14.10 -17.76 18.40
CA ARG A 331 14.99 -16.70 18.85
C ARG A 331 15.46 -16.96 20.29
N TYR A 332 15.04 -16.17 21.28
CA TYR A 332 15.50 -16.32 22.67
C TYR A 332 14.70 -17.31 23.50
N ALA A 333 13.62 -17.88 22.97
CA ALA A 333 12.75 -18.83 23.68
C ALA A 333 13.18 -20.27 23.37
N LYS A 334 14.28 -20.71 23.95
CA LYS A 334 14.90 -22.01 23.68
C LYS A 334 13.94 -23.23 23.74
N TYR A 335 12.94 -23.19 24.58
CA TYR A 335 12.01 -24.32 24.82
C TYR A 335 10.64 -24.10 24.16
N ALA A 336 10.47 -23.08 23.34
CA ALA A 336 9.22 -22.85 22.64
C ALA A 336 8.89 -23.99 21.68
N LYS A 337 7.61 -24.32 21.61
CA LYS A 337 7.09 -25.42 20.77
C LYS A 337 6.50 -24.89 19.48
N PHE A 338 6.77 -25.60 18.40
CA PHE A 338 6.21 -25.36 17.07
C PHE A 338 5.58 -26.67 16.60
N GLU A 339 4.27 -26.78 16.68
CA GLU A 339 3.53 -28.04 16.42
C GLU A 339 2.41 -27.77 15.39
N GLY A 340 2.26 -28.66 14.40
CA GLY A 340 1.16 -28.62 13.45
C GLY A 340 1.13 -27.39 12.54
N ILE A 341 2.28 -26.86 12.14
CA ILE A 341 2.36 -25.70 11.23
C ILE A 341 2.19 -26.19 9.79
N ARG A 342 1.20 -25.68 9.08
CA ARG A 342 0.88 -26.04 7.69
C ARG A 342 0.91 -24.81 6.79
N ILE A 343 1.65 -24.91 5.70
CA ILE A 343 1.78 -23.86 4.68
C ILE A 343 1.49 -24.53 3.34
N ARG A 344 0.37 -24.15 2.69
CA ARG A 344 -0.07 -24.87 1.51
C ARG A 344 -0.66 -23.95 0.42
N ASN A 345 -0.63 -24.46 -0.83
CA ASN A 345 -1.19 -23.78 -1.99
C ASN A 345 -0.61 -22.36 -2.13
N VAL A 346 0.71 -22.25 -2.15
CA VAL A 346 1.43 -20.95 -2.23
C VAL A 346 2.18 -20.87 -3.54
N THR A 347 2.01 -19.76 -4.22
CA THR A 347 2.77 -19.44 -5.45
C THR A 347 3.42 -18.06 -5.32
N GLY A 348 4.56 -17.89 -5.98
CA GLY A 348 5.14 -16.55 -6.02
C GLY A 348 6.63 -16.48 -6.24
N THR A 349 7.18 -15.29 -6.03
CA THR A 349 8.59 -14.98 -6.24
C THR A 349 9.24 -14.48 -4.95
N THR A 350 10.48 -14.89 -4.74
CA THR A 350 11.29 -14.39 -3.63
C THR A 350 12.69 -14.05 -4.13
N THR A 351 13.41 -13.19 -3.42
CA THR A 351 14.80 -12.87 -3.74
C THR A 351 15.80 -13.66 -2.92
N LEU A 352 15.38 -14.20 -1.79
CA LEU A 352 16.18 -15.01 -0.87
C LEU A 352 15.40 -16.24 -0.42
N PRO A 353 16.12 -17.30 0.02
CA PRO A 353 15.49 -18.46 0.63
C PRO A 353 14.64 -18.11 1.86
N GLY A 354 13.64 -18.93 2.14
CA GLY A 354 12.99 -18.96 3.45
C GLY A 354 13.92 -19.54 4.53
N TRP A 355 13.63 -19.24 5.81
CA TRP A 355 14.47 -19.63 6.94
C TRP A 355 13.68 -20.35 8.02
N ILE A 356 14.16 -21.54 8.42
CA ILE A 356 13.63 -22.30 9.54
C ILE A 356 14.81 -22.72 10.43
N TRP A 357 14.77 -22.31 11.69
CA TRP A 357 15.86 -22.62 12.60
C TRP A 357 15.36 -22.96 14.00
N GLY A 358 15.84 -24.08 14.56
CA GLY A 358 15.63 -24.50 15.93
C GLY A 358 16.94 -24.62 16.71
N TYR A 359 16.84 -24.80 18.02
CA TYR A 359 17.99 -25.18 18.84
C TYR A 359 18.28 -26.70 18.67
N SER A 360 19.55 -27.08 18.75
CA SER A 360 19.94 -28.50 18.66
C SER A 360 19.27 -29.37 19.73
N GLU A 361 19.14 -28.85 20.94
CA GLU A 361 18.52 -29.48 22.08
C GLU A 361 16.98 -29.39 22.12
N ASN A 362 16.40 -28.49 21.34
CA ASN A 362 14.96 -28.36 21.12
C ASN A 362 14.67 -28.02 19.66
N PRO A 363 14.78 -28.99 18.75
CA PRO A 363 14.50 -28.78 17.34
C PRO A 363 13.04 -28.34 17.12
N ILE A 364 12.83 -27.47 16.11
CA ILE A 364 11.48 -27.10 15.67
C ILE A 364 10.71 -28.37 15.27
N GLY A 365 9.47 -28.48 15.73
CA GLY A 365 8.61 -29.63 15.51
C GLY A 365 8.01 -29.71 14.11
N ASP A 366 6.75 -30.06 14.05
CA ASP A 366 6.03 -30.48 12.84
C ASP A 366 5.69 -29.28 11.91
N ILE A 367 6.40 -29.17 10.78
CA ILE A 367 6.12 -28.19 9.73
C ILE A 367 5.86 -28.93 8.42
N THR A 368 4.76 -28.63 7.77
CA THR A 368 4.38 -29.21 6.48
C THR A 368 4.17 -28.11 5.44
N PHE A 369 4.86 -28.24 4.31
CA PHE A 369 4.64 -27.49 3.09
C PHE A 369 3.94 -28.39 2.07
N GLU A 370 2.84 -27.92 1.48
CA GLU A 370 2.04 -28.68 0.53
C GLU A 370 1.69 -27.82 -0.69
N ASN A 371 2.05 -28.25 -1.89
CA ASN A 371 1.80 -27.48 -3.13
C ASN A 371 2.35 -26.05 -3.06
N VAL A 372 3.62 -25.91 -2.73
CA VAL A 372 4.29 -24.61 -2.62
C VAL A 372 5.26 -24.42 -3.77
N ASP A 373 5.03 -23.36 -4.58
CA ASP A 373 5.83 -22.99 -5.74
C ASP A 373 6.66 -21.73 -5.45
N ILE A 374 7.76 -21.91 -4.73
CA ILE A 374 8.73 -20.85 -4.37
C ILE A 374 10.13 -21.26 -4.86
N PRO A 375 10.72 -20.56 -5.84
CA PRO A 375 11.92 -21.02 -6.55
C PRO A 375 13.19 -21.02 -5.69
N ASN A 376 13.32 -20.11 -4.72
CA ASN A 376 14.55 -19.98 -3.91
C ASN A 376 14.64 -20.96 -2.75
N GLY A 377 13.61 -21.79 -2.55
CA GLY A 377 13.61 -22.84 -1.52
C GLY A 377 13.66 -22.32 -0.08
N ILE A 378 14.01 -23.20 0.83
CA ILE A 378 14.15 -22.92 2.27
C ILE A 378 15.45 -23.48 2.83
N ASN A 379 16.09 -22.73 3.72
CA ASN A 379 17.18 -23.17 4.57
C ASN A 379 16.59 -23.66 5.90
N ALA A 380 16.85 -24.91 6.29
CA ALA A 380 16.27 -25.49 7.49
C ALA A 380 17.35 -26.16 8.35
N VAL A 381 17.46 -25.72 9.61
CA VAL A 381 18.46 -26.22 10.59
C VAL A 381 17.75 -26.62 11.88
N ASN A 382 18.10 -27.77 12.42
CA ASN A 382 17.50 -28.31 13.65
C ASN A 382 15.96 -28.35 13.60
N VAL A 383 15.43 -28.98 12.55
CA VAL A 383 13.99 -29.22 12.37
C VAL A 383 13.72 -30.71 12.55
N LYS A 384 12.89 -31.05 13.51
CA LYS A 384 12.59 -32.46 13.89
C LYS A 384 11.77 -33.17 12.80
N LYS A 385 10.77 -32.49 12.25
CA LYS A 385 9.91 -33.03 11.20
C LYS A 385 9.57 -31.94 10.20
N LEU A 386 10.10 -32.07 9.01
CA LEU A 386 9.87 -31.18 7.89
C LEU A 386 9.34 -32.00 6.71
N ASN A 387 8.07 -31.79 6.35
CA ASN A 387 7.46 -32.43 5.20
C ASN A 387 7.32 -31.42 4.07
N ILE A 388 7.75 -31.78 2.87
CA ILE A 388 7.55 -30.99 1.64
C ILE A 388 6.87 -31.92 0.64
N VAL A 389 5.63 -31.61 0.26
CA VAL A 389 4.80 -32.44 -0.61
C VAL A 389 4.24 -31.59 -1.75
N GLY A 390 4.52 -31.98 -2.98
CA GLY A 390 4.08 -31.25 -4.17
C GLY A 390 4.73 -29.87 -4.32
N GLY A 391 4.50 -29.24 -5.46
CA GLY A 391 5.10 -27.95 -5.81
C GLY A 391 6.59 -28.01 -6.13
N THR A 392 7.21 -26.83 -6.22
CA THR A 392 8.62 -26.66 -6.59
C THR A 392 9.54 -26.32 -5.41
N LEU A 393 8.97 -26.10 -4.23
CA LEU A 393 9.73 -25.80 -3.02
C LEU A 393 10.69 -26.95 -2.70
N ARG A 394 11.93 -26.62 -2.31
CA ARG A 394 12.91 -27.60 -1.81
C ARG A 394 13.67 -27.06 -0.62
N ARG A 395 14.14 -27.99 0.19
CA ARG A 395 15.14 -27.67 1.21
C ARG A 395 16.50 -27.52 0.52
N ASN A 396 17.17 -26.40 0.78
CA ASN A 396 18.50 -26.15 0.29
C ASN A 396 19.52 -26.97 1.10
N GLU A 397 20.57 -27.46 0.42
CA GLU A 397 21.75 -28.01 1.07
C GLU A 397 22.63 -26.86 1.57
N MET A 398 23.14 -26.99 2.80
CA MET A 398 24.01 -25.99 3.41
C MET A 398 25.26 -26.66 3.96
N THR A 399 26.43 -26.07 3.72
CA THR A 399 27.68 -26.47 4.39
C THR A 399 27.66 -26.07 5.88
N ASP A 400 28.53 -26.69 6.68
CA ASP A 400 28.66 -26.34 8.11
C ASP A 400 29.04 -24.87 8.32
N ALA A 401 29.91 -24.33 7.44
CA ALA A 401 30.31 -22.93 7.47
C ALA A 401 29.13 -21.98 7.16
N GLU A 402 28.31 -22.30 6.15
CA GLU A 402 27.10 -21.55 5.81
C GLU A 402 26.08 -21.64 6.93
N THR A 403 25.92 -22.84 7.53
CA THR A 403 25.04 -23.05 8.67
C THR A 403 25.47 -22.21 9.88
N GLY A 404 26.78 -22.19 10.20
CA GLY A 404 27.31 -21.38 11.29
C GLY A 404 27.14 -19.87 11.05
N LYS A 405 27.45 -19.39 9.86
CA LYS A 405 27.20 -18.00 9.48
C LYS A 405 25.72 -17.65 9.58
N TYR A 406 24.86 -18.52 9.10
CA TYR A 406 23.42 -18.33 9.07
C TYR A 406 22.81 -18.24 10.48
N ILE A 407 23.22 -19.11 11.42
CA ILE A 407 22.81 -19.05 12.82
C ILE A 407 23.27 -17.73 13.45
N ASN A 408 24.52 -17.34 13.22
CA ASN A 408 25.07 -16.09 13.72
C ASN A 408 24.32 -14.87 13.16
N ASP A 409 23.98 -14.88 11.86
CA ASP A 409 23.20 -13.82 11.22
C ASP A 409 21.77 -13.73 11.82
N ILE A 410 21.12 -14.87 12.13
CA ILE A 410 19.80 -14.90 12.79
C ILE A 410 19.88 -14.39 14.22
N GLU A 411 20.88 -14.83 15.00
CA GLU A 411 21.04 -14.42 16.40
C GLU A 411 21.39 -12.96 16.56
N ASN A 412 22.17 -12.42 15.60
CA ASN A 412 22.61 -11.04 15.55
C ASN A 412 21.75 -10.15 14.64
N SER A 413 20.82 -10.71 13.85
CA SER A 413 19.89 -9.92 13.07
C SER A 413 18.96 -9.18 14.03
N ILE A 414 19.32 -7.96 14.30
CA ILE A 414 18.38 -6.99 14.85
C ILE A 414 17.37 -6.76 13.72
N ASP A 415 16.14 -7.21 13.93
CA ASP A 415 15.01 -6.73 13.13
C ASP A 415 14.81 -5.26 13.52
N TYR A 416 15.66 -4.40 12.99
CA TYR A 416 15.44 -2.98 13.06
C TYR A 416 14.46 -2.58 11.96
N PRO A 417 13.39 -1.87 12.30
CA PRO A 417 12.66 -1.02 11.38
C PRO A 417 13.51 0.23 11.10
N GLY A 418 14.64 0.06 10.52
CA GLY A 418 15.57 1.11 10.14
C GLY A 418 16.09 0.73 8.78
N GLY A 419 15.24 0.93 7.78
CA GLY A 419 15.43 0.62 6.39
C GLY A 419 16.86 0.61 5.90
N VAL A 420 17.37 -0.56 5.59
CA VAL A 420 18.15 -0.68 4.39
C VAL A 420 17.12 -0.61 3.26
N ALA A 421 17.15 0.47 2.50
CA ALA A 421 16.39 0.60 1.27
C ALA A 421 16.59 -0.69 0.48
N ILE A 422 15.53 -1.46 0.29
CA ILE A 422 15.56 -2.63 -0.55
C ILE A 422 15.66 -2.09 -1.96
N GLY A 423 16.86 -2.11 -2.52
CA GLY A 423 17.07 -2.00 -3.96
C GLY A 423 16.53 -3.26 -4.61
N GLY A 424 15.23 -3.41 -4.66
CA GLY A 424 14.54 -4.46 -5.36
C GLY A 424 13.60 -3.84 -6.39
N THR A 425 13.64 -4.33 -7.60
CA THR A 425 12.70 -4.01 -8.67
C THR A 425 11.27 -4.24 -8.17
N VAL A 426 10.52 -3.17 -8.01
CA VAL A 426 9.08 -3.25 -7.73
C VAL A 426 8.39 -3.78 -8.99
N ARG A 427 7.85 -4.99 -8.92
CA ARG A 427 6.97 -5.52 -9.96
C ARG A 427 5.53 -5.22 -9.57
N GLY A 428 4.84 -4.44 -10.39
CA GLY A 428 3.44 -4.12 -10.17
C GLY A 428 2.53 -5.34 -10.33
N SER A 429 1.70 -5.63 -9.35
CA SER A 429 0.68 -6.67 -9.42
C SER A 429 -0.66 -6.12 -9.91
N VAL A 430 -1.37 -6.95 -10.67
CA VAL A 430 -2.67 -6.61 -11.27
C VAL A 430 -3.77 -6.67 -10.22
N ALA A 431 -4.35 -5.52 -9.86
CA ALA A 431 -5.57 -5.48 -9.04
C ALA A 431 -6.81 -5.72 -9.92
N ARG A 432 -7.65 -6.67 -9.54
CA ARG A 432 -9.01 -6.81 -10.11
C ARG A 432 -10.04 -6.37 -9.07
N GLY A 433 -10.79 -5.31 -9.42
CA GLY A 433 -12.12 -5.08 -8.85
C GLY A 433 -12.23 -4.17 -7.63
N GLY A 434 -11.77 -2.94 -7.73
CA GLY A 434 -12.29 -1.79 -7.02
C GLY A 434 -12.31 -0.61 -7.99
N SER A 435 -13.22 0.35 -7.90
CA SER A 435 -13.20 1.52 -8.77
C SER A 435 -11.94 2.34 -8.49
N VAL A 436 -10.90 2.05 -9.27
CA VAL A 436 -9.64 2.77 -9.19
C VAL A 436 -9.92 4.20 -9.65
N LYS A 437 -9.71 5.18 -8.78
CA LYS A 437 -9.82 6.58 -9.17
C LYS A 437 -8.72 6.90 -10.17
N ILE A 438 -9.12 7.25 -11.39
CA ILE A 438 -8.22 7.74 -12.44
C ILE A 438 -8.09 9.24 -12.29
N PRO A 439 -6.88 9.83 -12.29
CA PRO A 439 -6.70 11.27 -12.25
C PRO A 439 -7.44 11.96 -13.38
N VAL A 440 -8.14 13.05 -13.07
CA VAL A 440 -8.90 13.83 -14.05
C VAL A 440 -8.12 15.05 -14.53
N ARG A 441 -7.10 15.47 -13.78
CA ARG A 441 -6.19 16.60 -14.11
C ARG A 441 -4.87 16.47 -13.34
N GLY A 442 -3.85 17.25 -13.72
CA GLY A 442 -2.61 17.35 -12.95
C GLY A 442 -1.34 17.37 -13.80
N MET A 443 -0.21 17.01 -13.16
CA MET A 443 1.09 17.00 -13.84
C MET A 443 1.34 15.69 -14.53
N CYS A 444 1.79 15.76 -15.80
CA CYS A 444 2.32 14.64 -16.57
C CYS A 444 3.86 14.70 -16.53
N ALA A 445 4.49 13.68 -15.98
CA ALA A 445 5.95 13.59 -15.94
C ALA A 445 6.48 13.12 -17.30
N HIS A 446 7.11 14.02 -18.07
CA HIS A 446 7.72 13.75 -19.37
C HIS A 446 8.95 12.85 -19.21
N GLN A 447 8.90 11.66 -19.77
CA GLN A 447 9.91 10.58 -19.61
C GLN A 447 10.23 10.24 -18.15
N GLY A 448 9.26 10.47 -17.24
CA GLY A 448 9.43 10.34 -15.80
C GLY A 448 10.06 11.59 -15.15
N ASP A 449 10.72 11.40 -14.01
CA ASP A 449 11.37 12.47 -13.24
C ASP A 449 12.77 12.79 -13.78
N MET A 450 12.83 13.53 -14.87
CA MET A 450 14.09 13.89 -15.54
C MET A 450 15.01 14.81 -14.74
N GLN A 451 14.56 15.39 -13.64
CA GLN A 451 15.42 16.20 -12.76
C GLN A 451 16.39 15.34 -11.96
N CYS A 452 15.94 14.18 -11.52
CA CYS A 452 16.68 13.31 -10.60
C CYS A 452 17.28 12.07 -11.30
N PHE A 453 16.73 11.65 -12.44
CA PHE A 453 17.09 10.43 -13.15
C PHE A 453 17.17 10.68 -14.67
N PRO A 454 17.87 9.80 -15.43
CA PRO A 454 17.75 9.86 -16.88
C PRO A 454 16.33 9.57 -17.33
N GLY A 455 15.82 10.35 -18.30
CA GLY A 455 14.49 10.10 -18.86
C GLY A 455 14.36 8.71 -19.49
N ASN A 456 13.14 8.18 -19.53
CA ASN A 456 12.86 6.85 -20.05
C ASN A 456 13.59 5.71 -19.29
N THR A 457 13.81 5.88 -17.98
CA THR A 457 14.31 4.81 -17.10
C THR A 457 13.27 4.40 -16.09
N ALA A 458 13.35 3.17 -15.61
CA ALA A 458 12.45 2.67 -14.57
C ALA A 458 12.51 3.54 -13.29
N GLU A 459 13.71 4.00 -12.95
CA GLU A 459 13.94 4.88 -11.80
C GLU A 459 13.28 6.25 -11.98
N ALA A 460 13.31 6.82 -13.19
CA ALA A 460 12.64 8.09 -13.48
C ALA A 460 11.12 7.96 -13.36
N LEU A 461 10.55 6.87 -13.87
CA LEU A 461 9.11 6.59 -13.78
C LEU A 461 8.68 6.36 -12.33
N LEU A 462 9.40 5.53 -11.59
CA LEU A 462 9.13 5.28 -10.18
C LEU A 462 9.23 6.55 -9.32
N SER A 463 10.23 7.41 -9.61
CA SER A 463 10.38 8.70 -8.92
C SER A 463 9.20 9.62 -9.19
N ALA A 464 8.72 9.69 -10.45
CA ALA A 464 7.55 10.50 -10.80
C ALA A 464 6.27 10.02 -10.09
N VAL A 465 6.06 8.71 -10.03
CA VAL A 465 4.97 8.09 -9.25
C VAL A 465 5.04 8.50 -7.79
N LYS A 466 6.20 8.32 -7.15
CA LYS A 466 6.41 8.66 -5.73
C LYS A 466 6.19 10.13 -5.41
N LYS A 467 6.49 11.02 -6.35
CA LYS A 467 6.27 12.46 -6.22
C LYS A 467 4.81 12.89 -6.40
N GLY A 468 3.96 11.98 -6.84
CA GLY A 468 2.53 12.25 -7.01
C GLY A 468 2.18 12.87 -8.37
N ALA A 469 2.90 12.51 -9.43
CA ALA A 469 2.48 12.80 -10.79
C ALA A 469 1.10 12.19 -11.06
N ALA A 470 0.22 12.95 -11.72
CA ALA A 470 -1.09 12.42 -12.13
C ALA A 470 -1.00 11.52 -13.36
N MET A 471 0.07 11.70 -14.14
CA MET A 471 0.35 10.96 -15.36
C MET A 471 1.87 10.81 -15.53
N VAL A 472 2.32 9.67 -16.03
CA VAL A 472 3.68 9.47 -16.54
C VAL A 472 3.63 9.29 -18.06
N GLU A 473 4.61 9.83 -18.74
CA GLU A 473 4.78 9.63 -20.17
C GLU A 473 6.13 8.98 -20.43
N PHE A 474 6.20 8.11 -21.42
CA PHE A 474 7.45 7.52 -21.89
C PHE A 474 7.36 7.06 -23.35
N ASP A 475 8.55 6.96 -23.97
CA ASP A 475 8.73 6.67 -25.39
C ASP A 475 9.06 5.20 -25.62
N VAL A 476 8.32 4.51 -26.50
CA VAL A 476 8.49 3.08 -26.77
C VAL A 476 9.02 2.84 -28.17
N GLN A 477 10.07 2.06 -28.28
CA GLN A 477 10.63 1.56 -29.54
C GLN A 477 10.76 0.03 -29.55
N ARG A 478 10.92 -0.56 -30.74
CA ARG A 478 11.08 -1.99 -30.92
C ARG A 478 12.52 -2.33 -31.28
N CYS A 479 13.15 -3.26 -30.56
CA CYS A 479 14.48 -3.76 -30.83
C CYS A 479 14.50 -4.86 -31.90
N LYS A 480 15.68 -5.30 -32.32
CA LYS A 480 15.89 -6.32 -33.37
C LYS A 480 15.21 -7.67 -33.05
N THR A 481 15.24 -8.08 -31.80
CA THR A 481 14.66 -9.33 -31.31
C THR A 481 13.16 -9.26 -31.07
N GLY A 482 12.55 -8.07 -31.26
CA GLY A 482 11.09 -7.89 -31.25
C GLY A 482 10.53 -7.30 -29.96
N GLU A 483 11.29 -7.24 -28.88
CA GLU A 483 10.87 -6.66 -27.60
C GLU A 483 10.75 -5.14 -27.69
N PHE A 484 9.90 -4.58 -26.83
CA PHE A 484 9.76 -3.15 -26.68
C PHE A 484 10.67 -2.62 -25.57
N VAL A 485 11.36 -1.53 -25.86
CA VAL A 485 12.27 -0.83 -24.94
C VAL A 485 11.91 0.65 -24.85
N LEU A 486 12.28 1.31 -23.76
CA LEU A 486 12.06 2.73 -23.56
C LEU A 486 13.24 3.56 -24.08
N MET A 487 13.01 4.32 -25.12
CA MET A 487 13.97 5.26 -25.67
C MET A 487 13.28 6.27 -26.60
N HIS A 488 13.61 7.56 -26.47
CA HIS A 488 13.11 8.59 -27.35
C HIS A 488 13.77 8.55 -28.73
N ASP A 489 15.11 8.56 -28.78
CA ASP A 489 15.87 8.64 -30.02
C ASP A 489 15.89 7.29 -30.76
N SER A 490 15.84 7.31 -32.07
CA SER A 490 15.97 6.09 -32.88
C SER A 490 17.39 5.52 -32.90
N THR A 491 18.39 6.30 -32.46
CA THR A 491 19.80 5.93 -32.29
C THR A 491 20.21 6.11 -30.84
N ILE A 492 21.20 5.34 -30.40
CA ILE A 492 21.53 5.24 -28.96
C ILE A 492 22.76 6.06 -28.54
N GLU A 493 23.52 6.62 -29.49
CA GLU A 493 24.80 7.30 -29.24
C GLU A 493 24.69 8.49 -28.30
N ARG A 494 23.64 9.29 -28.44
CA ARG A 494 23.47 10.51 -27.64
C ARG A 494 23.26 10.19 -26.16
N LEU A 495 22.54 9.13 -25.87
CA LEU A 495 22.05 8.83 -24.53
C LEU A 495 22.83 7.71 -23.84
N THR A 496 23.48 6.81 -24.60
CA THR A 496 24.14 5.62 -24.05
C THR A 496 25.61 5.48 -24.50
N THR A 497 26.29 4.50 -23.92
CA THR A 497 27.65 4.11 -24.31
C THR A 497 27.72 3.33 -25.64
N GLY A 498 26.58 2.90 -26.17
CA GLY A 498 26.47 2.20 -27.44
C GLY A 498 26.37 3.14 -28.63
N THR A 499 26.34 2.58 -29.84
CA THR A 499 26.18 3.26 -31.12
C THR A 499 25.22 2.48 -32.02
N GLY A 500 24.53 3.14 -32.96
CA GLY A 500 23.63 2.51 -33.92
C GLY A 500 22.16 2.69 -33.59
N ARG A 501 21.30 2.05 -34.38
CA ARG A 501 19.85 2.17 -34.22
C ARG A 501 19.29 1.08 -33.33
N ILE A 502 18.30 1.43 -32.50
CA ILE A 502 17.62 0.49 -31.59
C ILE A 502 17.16 -0.79 -32.31
N ARG A 503 16.56 -0.64 -33.49
CA ARG A 503 16.05 -1.77 -34.31
C ARG A 503 17.14 -2.70 -34.86
N GLU A 504 18.41 -2.31 -34.76
CA GLU A 504 19.56 -3.09 -35.22
C GLU A 504 20.22 -3.90 -34.10
N HIS A 505 19.87 -3.60 -32.83
CA HIS A 505 20.38 -4.28 -31.65
C HIS A 505 19.37 -5.29 -31.07
N THR A 506 19.90 -6.39 -30.56
CA THR A 506 19.15 -7.33 -29.71
C THR A 506 18.85 -6.69 -28.35
N LEU A 507 17.90 -7.26 -27.59
CA LEU A 507 17.63 -6.80 -26.24
C LEU A 507 18.86 -6.95 -25.34
N GLU A 508 19.62 -8.03 -25.47
CA GLU A 508 20.84 -8.29 -24.69
C GLU A 508 21.90 -7.21 -24.92
N GLU A 509 22.15 -6.85 -26.19
CA GLU A 509 23.05 -5.76 -26.56
C GLU A 509 22.59 -4.44 -25.95
N LEU A 510 21.31 -4.07 -26.10
CA LEU A 510 20.75 -2.84 -25.52
C LEU A 510 20.88 -2.79 -24.00
N LYS A 511 20.70 -3.93 -23.33
CA LYS A 511 20.89 -4.06 -21.88
C LYS A 511 22.36 -3.95 -21.44
N SER A 512 23.30 -4.22 -22.31
CA SER A 512 24.74 -4.07 -22.01
C SER A 512 25.18 -2.60 -21.95
N PHE A 513 24.50 -1.70 -22.69
CA PHE A 513 24.86 -0.29 -22.74
C PHE A 513 24.42 0.48 -21.50
N THR A 514 25.27 1.42 -21.05
CA THR A 514 24.99 2.29 -19.92
C THR A 514 24.51 3.67 -20.40
N ILE A 515 23.53 4.24 -19.73
CA ILE A 515 23.04 5.60 -20.00
C ILE A 515 24.07 6.61 -19.47
N LYS A 516 24.49 7.56 -20.34
CA LYS A 516 25.55 8.52 -20.05
C LYS A 516 25.20 9.57 -19.00
N ARG A 517 23.91 9.97 -18.93
CA ARG A 517 23.46 10.96 -17.97
C ARG A 517 23.56 10.41 -16.54
N PHE A 518 23.97 11.21 -15.58
CA PHE A 518 24.27 10.82 -14.20
C PHE A 518 25.37 9.74 -14.12
N LYS A 519 26.56 10.04 -14.67
CA LYS A 519 27.73 9.14 -14.74
C LYS A 519 27.96 8.39 -13.42
N GLY A 520 28.35 7.12 -13.53
CA GLY A 520 28.69 6.26 -12.37
C GLY A 520 27.52 5.56 -11.70
N LYS A 521 26.27 5.84 -12.08
CA LYS A 521 25.08 5.20 -11.49
C LYS A 521 24.64 3.90 -12.19
N GLY A 522 25.19 3.59 -13.38
CA GLY A 522 24.92 2.33 -14.07
C GLY A 522 23.51 2.13 -14.63
N TYR A 523 22.76 3.22 -14.91
CA TYR A 523 21.43 3.13 -15.50
C TYR A 523 21.42 2.40 -16.82
N ARG A 524 20.36 1.61 -17.07
CA ARG A 524 20.18 0.77 -18.26
C ARG A 524 18.90 1.16 -19.00
N ILE A 525 18.82 0.80 -20.29
CA ILE A 525 17.60 0.92 -21.08
C ILE A 525 16.58 -0.09 -20.55
N PRO A 526 15.41 0.32 -20.04
CA PRO A 526 14.38 -0.61 -19.58
C PRO A 526 13.58 -1.17 -20.75
N THR A 527 13.02 -2.36 -20.58
CA THR A 527 11.95 -2.86 -21.42
C THR A 527 10.64 -2.19 -21.08
N PHE A 528 9.65 -2.31 -21.98
CA PHE A 528 8.28 -1.84 -21.73
C PHE A 528 7.65 -2.54 -20.51
N ASP A 529 7.94 -3.84 -20.32
CA ASP A 529 7.49 -4.59 -19.15
C ASP A 529 8.08 -4.05 -17.85
N GLU A 530 9.39 -3.80 -17.81
CA GLU A 530 10.05 -3.23 -16.65
C GLU A 530 9.52 -1.82 -16.31
N ALA A 531 9.12 -1.05 -17.33
CA ALA A 531 8.47 0.25 -17.12
C ALA A 531 7.08 0.09 -16.48
N LEU A 532 6.27 -0.86 -16.97
CA LEU A 532 4.97 -1.15 -16.39
C LEU A 532 5.05 -1.75 -14.99
N ASP A 533 6.16 -2.46 -14.68
CA ASP A 533 6.39 -3.05 -13.36
C ASP A 533 6.56 -2.00 -12.25
N VAL A 534 7.14 -0.84 -12.57
CA VAL A 534 7.38 0.23 -11.57
C VAL A 534 6.23 1.22 -11.43
N ILE A 535 5.21 1.14 -12.29
CA ILE A 535 4.03 1.99 -12.24
C ILE A 535 2.90 1.22 -11.54
N PRO A 536 2.29 1.76 -10.46
CA PRO A 536 1.22 1.08 -9.74
C PRO A 536 -0.01 0.86 -10.64
N ASP A 537 -0.79 -0.15 -10.31
CA ASP A 537 -2.06 -0.44 -10.97
C ASP A 537 -3.12 0.54 -10.46
N GLY A 538 -3.34 1.60 -11.24
CA GLY A 538 -4.27 2.69 -10.91
C GLY A 538 -3.67 3.86 -10.14
N GLY A 539 -4.50 4.89 -9.93
CA GLY A 539 -4.08 6.12 -9.25
C GLY A 539 -3.17 7.04 -10.07
N ILE A 540 -2.71 6.60 -11.23
CA ILE A 540 -1.87 7.36 -12.16
C ILE A 540 -2.18 6.94 -13.59
N LEU A 541 -2.15 7.88 -14.53
CA LEU A 541 -2.29 7.61 -15.96
C LEU A 541 -0.95 7.28 -16.60
N ILE A 542 -0.99 6.48 -17.66
CA ILE A 542 0.18 6.10 -18.47
C ILE A 542 -0.03 6.59 -19.90
N ASN A 543 0.80 7.53 -20.34
CA ASN A 543 0.78 8.08 -21.69
C ASN A 543 1.91 7.44 -22.52
N VAL A 544 1.57 6.42 -23.32
CA VAL A 544 2.53 5.62 -24.08
C VAL A 544 2.77 6.27 -25.44
N HIS A 545 3.89 6.94 -25.61
CA HIS A 545 4.29 7.54 -26.88
C HIS A 545 5.00 6.50 -27.76
N CYS A 546 4.39 6.12 -28.86
CA CYS A 546 4.87 5.02 -29.70
C CYS A 546 5.77 5.50 -30.84
N TYR A 547 7.05 5.21 -30.77
CA TYR A 547 8.03 5.37 -31.85
C TYR A 547 8.37 4.09 -32.59
N ALA A 548 7.80 2.95 -32.19
CA ALA A 548 8.02 1.64 -32.81
C ALA A 548 7.38 1.48 -34.20
N GLY A 549 6.61 2.49 -34.64
CA GLY A 549 5.91 2.53 -35.91
C GLY A 549 4.54 1.88 -35.90
N ARG A 550 3.74 2.17 -36.94
CA ARG A 550 2.32 1.76 -37.02
C ARG A 550 2.10 0.27 -36.85
N ALA A 551 2.93 -0.55 -37.47
CA ALA A 551 2.80 -2.01 -37.39
C ALA A 551 2.93 -2.58 -35.96
N ALA A 552 3.58 -1.83 -35.06
CA ALA A 552 3.78 -2.24 -33.68
C ALA A 552 2.61 -1.84 -32.73
N MET A 553 1.69 -0.99 -33.19
CA MET A 553 0.60 -0.48 -32.34
C MET A 553 -0.29 -1.58 -31.78
N GLY A 554 -0.62 -2.58 -32.60
CA GLY A 554 -1.40 -3.74 -32.18
C GLY A 554 -0.71 -4.56 -31.09
N ASP A 555 0.61 -4.73 -31.17
CA ASP A 555 1.39 -5.48 -30.19
C ASP A 555 1.47 -4.71 -28.86
N ILE A 556 1.70 -3.39 -28.90
CA ILE A 556 1.74 -2.52 -27.70
C ILE A 556 0.42 -2.61 -26.94
N VAL A 557 -0.73 -2.46 -27.62
CA VAL A 557 -2.02 -2.49 -26.93
C VAL A 557 -2.39 -3.88 -26.41
N ARG A 558 -2.02 -4.95 -27.12
CA ARG A 558 -2.14 -6.32 -26.61
C ARG A 558 -1.34 -6.50 -25.33
N LYS A 559 -0.10 -5.99 -25.30
CA LYS A 559 0.76 -6.06 -24.13
C LYS A 559 0.18 -5.26 -22.95
N LEU A 560 -0.38 -4.07 -23.17
CA LEU A 560 -1.13 -3.34 -22.14
C LEU A 560 -2.31 -4.14 -21.59
N LYS A 561 -3.04 -4.85 -22.45
CA LYS A 561 -4.16 -5.70 -22.06
C LYS A 561 -3.70 -6.92 -21.23
N GLU A 562 -2.67 -7.62 -21.69
CA GLU A 562 -2.05 -8.76 -20.99
C GLU A 562 -1.54 -8.37 -19.61
N ARG A 563 -1.00 -7.14 -19.50
CA ARG A 563 -0.51 -6.57 -18.23
C ARG A 563 -1.63 -5.94 -17.39
N GLY A 564 -2.90 -6.00 -17.82
CA GLY A 564 -4.04 -5.43 -17.10
C GLY A 564 -4.07 -3.91 -17.02
N ARG A 565 -3.36 -3.18 -17.91
CA ARG A 565 -3.11 -1.73 -17.81
C ARG A 565 -4.02 -0.86 -18.70
N LEU A 566 -4.95 -1.45 -19.46
CA LEU A 566 -5.82 -0.69 -20.39
C LEU A 566 -6.65 0.39 -19.70
N HIS A 567 -7.05 0.18 -18.46
CA HIS A 567 -7.91 1.12 -17.72
C HIS A 567 -7.20 2.43 -17.33
N GLN A 568 -5.86 2.44 -17.31
CA GLN A 568 -5.05 3.61 -16.93
C GLN A 568 -4.08 4.06 -18.02
N ALA A 569 -3.93 3.29 -19.10
CA ALA A 569 -2.99 3.59 -20.17
C ALA A 569 -3.68 4.12 -21.41
N MET A 570 -3.02 5.06 -22.09
CA MET A 570 -3.42 5.57 -23.37
C MET A 570 -2.28 5.46 -24.39
N VAL A 571 -2.63 5.21 -25.65
CA VAL A 571 -1.67 5.30 -26.75
C VAL A 571 -1.63 6.72 -27.27
N CYS A 572 -0.43 7.29 -27.31
CA CYS A 572 -0.15 8.65 -27.78
C CYS A 572 0.45 8.58 -29.18
N SER A 573 -0.32 8.96 -30.19
CA SER A 573 0.12 8.92 -31.60
C SER A 573 -0.82 9.71 -32.53
N GLY A 574 -0.52 9.71 -33.84
CA GLY A 574 -1.40 10.25 -34.86
C GLY A 574 -2.62 9.33 -35.11
N LEU A 575 -3.68 9.88 -35.71
CA LEU A 575 -4.96 9.22 -35.89
C LEU A 575 -4.89 7.90 -36.67
N LYS A 576 -3.99 7.79 -37.65
CA LYS A 576 -3.79 6.55 -38.42
C LYS A 576 -3.21 5.42 -37.57
N ASP A 577 -2.33 5.73 -36.64
CA ASP A 577 -1.72 4.75 -35.73
C ASP A 577 -2.69 4.36 -34.62
N ILE A 578 -3.48 5.31 -34.13
CA ILE A 578 -4.59 5.06 -33.20
C ILE A 578 -5.62 4.12 -33.83
N ALA A 579 -5.94 4.30 -35.10
CA ALA A 579 -6.84 3.41 -35.83
C ALA A 579 -6.27 1.97 -35.89
N GLU A 580 -4.96 1.81 -36.09
CA GLU A 580 -4.30 0.51 -36.07
C GLU A 580 -4.33 -0.14 -34.69
N ALA A 581 -4.07 0.61 -33.61
CA ALA A 581 -4.21 0.14 -32.24
C ALA A 581 -5.63 -0.40 -31.97
N ARG A 582 -6.65 0.27 -32.44
CA ARG A 582 -8.07 -0.12 -32.27
C ARG A 582 -8.51 -1.31 -33.06
N LYS A 583 -7.84 -1.67 -34.15
CA LYS A 583 -8.08 -2.95 -34.82
C LYS A 583 -7.75 -4.14 -33.89
N ALA A 584 -6.72 -3.99 -33.05
CA ALA A 584 -6.33 -5.01 -32.09
C ALA A 584 -7.17 -4.97 -30.80
N ILE A 585 -7.40 -3.76 -30.25
CA ILE A 585 -8.14 -3.51 -29.00
C ILE A 585 -9.07 -2.30 -29.22
N PRO A 586 -10.35 -2.51 -29.59
CA PRO A 586 -11.28 -1.41 -29.92
C PRO A 586 -11.50 -0.39 -28.78
N GLU A 587 -11.41 -0.84 -27.53
CA GLU A 587 -11.65 -0.05 -26.33
C GLU A 587 -10.41 0.73 -25.83
N VAL A 588 -9.26 0.66 -26.51
CA VAL A 588 -8.04 1.35 -26.06
C VAL A 588 -8.24 2.87 -25.98
N THR A 589 -7.85 3.42 -24.85
CA THR A 589 -7.79 4.89 -24.65
C THR A 589 -6.72 5.51 -25.54
N ALA A 590 -7.03 6.64 -26.18
CA ALA A 590 -6.15 7.27 -27.15
C ALA A 590 -5.95 8.75 -26.85
N ASN A 591 -4.71 9.20 -27.07
CA ASN A 591 -4.27 10.58 -27.02
C ASN A 591 -3.83 11.02 -28.43
N ASN A 592 -4.61 11.90 -29.05
CA ASN A 592 -4.32 12.43 -30.39
C ASN A 592 -3.24 13.51 -30.31
N ILE A 593 -2.12 13.32 -31.03
CA ILE A 593 -1.04 14.28 -31.16
C ILE A 593 -0.87 14.80 -32.60
N GLU A 594 -1.82 14.46 -33.50
CA GLU A 594 -1.76 14.90 -34.89
C GLU A 594 -1.98 16.42 -34.96
N ARG A 595 -0.99 17.13 -35.50
CA ARG A 595 -1.03 18.58 -35.51
C ARG A 595 -2.07 19.07 -36.50
N PRO A 596 -2.94 20.00 -36.11
CA PRO A 596 -3.97 20.53 -36.98
C PRO A 596 -3.44 21.50 -38.03
N GLY A 597 -2.24 22.05 -37.84
CA GLY A 597 -1.64 23.05 -38.71
C GLY A 597 -0.10 23.07 -38.70
N PRO A 598 0.52 23.96 -39.47
CA PRO A 598 1.97 24.06 -39.62
C PRO A 598 2.69 24.40 -38.29
N ARG A 599 3.99 24.06 -38.20
CA ARG A 599 4.84 24.37 -37.03
C ARG A 599 5.28 25.81 -36.92
N ASN A 600 5.34 26.52 -38.04
CA ASN A 600 5.98 27.83 -38.19
C ASN A 600 5.07 29.05 -37.99
N ARG A 601 3.79 28.84 -37.73
CA ARG A 601 2.82 29.87 -37.37
C ARG A 601 1.81 29.38 -36.34
N ASP A 602 1.04 30.32 -35.78
CA ASP A 602 -0.09 29.99 -34.92
C ASP A 602 -1.21 29.35 -35.72
N TRP A 603 -1.95 28.46 -35.08
CA TRP A 603 -3.07 27.78 -35.72
C TRP A 603 -4.29 28.72 -35.79
N THR A 604 -5.01 28.61 -36.88
CA THR A 604 -6.27 29.32 -37.04
C THR A 604 -7.37 28.71 -36.20
N ASP A 605 -8.45 29.47 -35.95
CA ASP A 605 -9.65 28.94 -35.25
C ASP A 605 -10.18 27.67 -35.91
N ALA A 606 -10.21 27.62 -37.25
CA ALA A 606 -10.66 26.46 -38.01
C ALA A 606 -9.74 25.23 -37.78
N GLU A 607 -8.41 25.42 -37.68
CA GLU A 607 -7.46 24.36 -37.41
C GLU A 607 -7.61 23.86 -35.98
N CYS A 608 -7.76 24.75 -35.01
CA CYS A 608 -8.00 24.34 -33.59
C CYS A 608 -9.30 23.57 -33.43
N MET A 609 -10.41 24.07 -34.03
CA MET A 609 -11.69 23.37 -33.98
C MET A 609 -11.64 22.03 -34.72
N LYS A 610 -10.94 21.98 -35.87
CA LYS A 610 -10.73 20.73 -36.59
C LYS A 610 -10.01 19.70 -35.74
N PHE A 611 -9.02 20.07 -34.91
CA PHE A 611 -8.31 19.17 -34.03
C PHE A 611 -9.23 18.57 -32.97
N VAL A 612 -10.15 19.35 -32.40
CA VAL A 612 -11.18 18.91 -31.49
C VAL A 612 -12.11 17.90 -32.18
N THR A 613 -12.69 18.31 -33.34
CA THR A 613 -13.66 17.45 -34.05
C THR A 613 -13.04 16.17 -34.60
N ASP A 614 -11.79 16.21 -35.06
CA ASP A 614 -11.07 14.99 -35.48
C ASP A 614 -10.81 14.06 -34.29
N SER A 615 -10.47 14.61 -33.12
CA SER A 615 -10.27 13.80 -31.90
C SER A 615 -11.58 13.13 -31.46
N GLU A 616 -12.69 13.87 -31.46
CA GLU A 616 -14.04 13.34 -31.19
C GLU A 616 -14.45 12.25 -32.20
N LYS A 617 -14.37 12.57 -33.48
CA LYS A 617 -14.71 11.65 -34.57
C LYS A 617 -13.96 10.33 -34.49
N HIS A 618 -12.69 10.37 -34.07
CA HIS A 618 -11.85 9.20 -33.86
C HIS A 618 -11.93 8.67 -32.43
N ARG A 619 -12.89 9.11 -31.62
CA ARG A 619 -13.15 8.67 -30.24
C ARG A 619 -11.90 8.73 -29.33
N CYS A 620 -11.05 9.75 -29.51
CA CYS A 620 -9.93 9.96 -28.63
C CYS A 620 -10.42 10.55 -27.31
N GLN A 621 -9.96 10.04 -26.18
CA GLN A 621 -10.28 10.57 -24.85
C GLN A 621 -9.38 11.74 -24.47
N TYR A 622 -8.27 11.90 -25.16
CA TYR A 622 -7.30 12.96 -24.95
C TYR A 622 -6.85 13.55 -26.30
N LEU A 623 -6.47 14.82 -26.26
CA LEU A 623 -5.69 15.48 -27.30
C LEU A 623 -4.52 16.21 -26.66
N GLN A 624 -3.38 16.29 -27.36
CA GLN A 624 -2.15 16.87 -26.83
C GLN A 624 -1.67 18.03 -27.69
N LEU A 625 -1.57 19.20 -27.06
CA LEU A 625 -1.15 20.45 -27.70
C LEU A 625 0.34 20.70 -27.51
N SER A 626 1.00 21.18 -28.55
CA SER A 626 2.36 21.71 -28.46
C SER A 626 2.43 23.23 -28.17
N ARG A 627 1.27 23.89 -28.12
CA ARG A 627 1.13 25.31 -27.80
C ARG A 627 -0.15 25.53 -27.01
N PRO A 628 -0.18 26.51 -26.07
CA PRO A 628 -1.43 26.88 -25.41
C PRO A 628 -2.40 27.52 -26.41
N TRP A 629 -3.67 27.28 -26.22
CA TRP A 629 -4.75 27.85 -27.04
C TRP A 629 -5.81 28.55 -26.16
N ASP A 630 -6.81 29.17 -26.80
CA ASP A 630 -7.86 29.87 -26.08
C ASP A 630 -8.83 28.88 -25.40
N ARG A 631 -9.39 29.29 -24.29
CA ARG A 631 -10.33 28.55 -23.48
C ARG A 631 -11.47 27.92 -24.27
N LYS A 632 -12.01 28.65 -25.25
CA LYS A 632 -13.12 28.20 -26.12
C LYS A 632 -12.87 26.82 -26.76
N TYR A 633 -11.62 26.50 -27.09
CA TYR A 633 -11.27 25.19 -27.68
C TYR A 633 -11.18 24.09 -26.64
N SER A 634 -10.68 24.40 -25.41
CA SER A 634 -10.74 23.46 -24.30
C SER A 634 -12.19 23.14 -23.91
N ASP A 635 -13.05 24.15 -23.85
CA ASP A 635 -14.47 23.98 -23.58
C ASP A 635 -15.16 23.13 -24.66
N ALA A 636 -14.83 23.35 -25.95
CA ALA A 636 -15.32 22.50 -27.03
C ALA A 636 -14.81 21.03 -26.92
N ALA A 637 -13.54 20.83 -26.56
CA ALA A 637 -12.99 19.51 -26.33
C ALA A 637 -13.70 18.82 -25.15
N HIS A 638 -13.90 19.52 -24.04
CA HIS A 638 -14.62 19.00 -22.87
C HIS A 638 -16.08 18.66 -23.19
N ALA A 639 -16.77 19.49 -23.98
CA ALA A 639 -18.12 19.20 -24.44
C ALA A 639 -18.19 17.92 -25.29
N ALA A 640 -17.12 17.62 -26.04
CA ALA A 640 -16.95 16.38 -26.81
C ALA A 640 -16.43 15.20 -25.96
N GLY A 641 -16.25 15.36 -24.64
CA GLY A 641 -15.69 14.34 -23.74
C GLY A 641 -14.19 14.10 -23.89
N VAL A 642 -13.46 15.06 -24.49
CA VAL A 642 -12.03 14.97 -24.76
C VAL A 642 -11.25 15.86 -23.77
N LYS A 643 -10.27 15.30 -23.08
CA LYS A 643 -9.38 16.02 -22.17
C LYS A 643 -8.18 16.59 -22.90
N VAL A 644 -7.65 17.70 -22.39
CA VAL A 644 -6.60 18.48 -23.04
C VAL A 644 -5.28 18.33 -22.27
N ILE A 645 -4.23 17.87 -22.96
CA ILE A 645 -2.85 17.79 -22.46
C ILE A 645 -2.03 18.88 -23.12
N HIS A 646 -1.30 19.67 -22.33
CA HIS A 646 -0.32 20.63 -22.85
C HIS A 646 1.10 20.04 -22.83
N PHE A 647 1.74 19.96 -23.96
CA PHE A 647 3.13 19.56 -24.15
C PHE A 647 3.98 20.80 -24.46
N PHE A 648 4.87 21.25 -23.65
CA PHE A 648 5.09 21.07 -22.21
C PHE A 648 5.37 22.45 -21.59
N SER A 649 5.29 22.57 -20.26
CA SER A 649 5.76 23.76 -19.54
C SER A 649 6.58 23.34 -18.32
N ASP A 650 7.75 23.98 -18.15
CA ASP A 650 8.64 23.87 -17.00
C ASP A 650 8.57 25.11 -16.09
N ARG A 651 7.54 25.95 -16.26
CA ARG A 651 7.34 27.23 -15.59
C ARG A 651 6.15 27.18 -14.65
N PRO A 652 6.40 27.06 -13.34
CA PRO A 652 5.32 26.99 -12.35
C PRO A 652 4.37 28.20 -12.42
N GLU A 653 4.90 29.39 -12.70
CA GLU A 653 4.12 30.64 -12.83
C GLU A 653 3.08 30.62 -13.96
N GLN A 654 3.23 29.76 -14.96
CA GLN A 654 2.26 29.58 -16.04
C GLN A 654 1.13 28.62 -15.70
N LEU A 655 1.24 27.86 -14.60
CA LEU A 655 0.34 26.76 -14.32
C LEU A 655 -1.10 27.23 -14.13
N LYS A 656 -1.30 28.34 -13.42
CA LYS A 656 -2.62 28.94 -13.23
C LYS A 656 -3.26 29.36 -14.55
N ASP A 657 -2.50 30.01 -15.44
CA ASP A 657 -2.98 30.42 -16.79
C ASP A 657 -3.37 29.17 -17.60
N LEU A 658 -2.51 28.15 -17.63
CA LEU A 658 -2.78 26.94 -18.40
C LEU A 658 -4.02 26.20 -17.90
N MET A 659 -4.15 25.96 -16.59
CA MET A 659 -5.18 25.11 -16.03
C MET A 659 -6.51 25.84 -15.79
N ASP A 660 -6.48 27.04 -15.20
CA ASP A 660 -7.69 27.76 -14.82
C ASP A 660 -8.19 28.67 -15.94
N VAL A 661 -7.29 29.40 -16.61
CA VAL A 661 -7.69 30.34 -17.65
C VAL A 661 -7.94 29.62 -18.99
N ARG A 662 -7.05 28.72 -19.39
CA ARG A 662 -7.12 28.02 -20.69
C ARG A 662 -7.80 26.68 -20.65
N GLY A 663 -8.11 26.13 -19.46
CA GLY A 663 -8.83 24.87 -19.29
C GLY A 663 -8.03 23.62 -19.67
N ILE A 664 -6.72 23.63 -19.48
CA ILE A 664 -5.86 22.46 -19.69
C ILE A 664 -6.03 21.49 -18.53
N ASP A 665 -6.25 20.22 -18.82
CA ASP A 665 -6.40 19.18 -17.78
C ASP A 665 -5.04 18.67 -17.27
N PHE A 666 -4.10 18.42 -18.19
CA PHE A 666 -2.78 17.91 -17.82
C PHE A 666 -1.67 18.77 -18.43
N VAL A 667 -0.68 19.09 -17.61
CA VAL A 667 0.51 19.81 -18.07
C VAL A 667 1.71 18.88 -18.00
N MET A 668 2.34 18.61 -19.14
CA MET A 668 3.55 17.82 -19.24
C MET A 668 4.76 18.65 -18.83
N THR A 669 5.70 18.08 -18.08
CA THR A 669 6.84 18.83 -17.55
C THR A 669 8.09 17.97 -17.40
N ASN A 670 9.27 18.59 -17.58
CA ASN A 670 10.58 18.06 -17.20
C ASN A 670 10.99 18.49 -15.78
N ARG A 671 10.24 19.40 -15.14
CA ARG A 671 10.53 19.97 -13.82
C ARG A 671 9.41 19.62 -12.83
N LEU A 672 9.28 18.35 -12.54
CA LEU A 672 8.14 17.79 -11.84
C LEU A 672 7.92 18.42 -10.45
N ASN A 673 8.96 18.54 -9.61
CA ASN A 673 8.83 19.04 -8.23
C ASN A 673 8.21 20.45 -8.16
N PRO A 674 8.79 21.51 -8.78
CA PRO A 674 8.24 22.84 -8.65
C PRO A 674 6.83 22.95 -9.26
N MET A 675 6.52 22.15 -10.28
CA MET A 675 5.19 22.14 -10.90
C MET A 675 4.14 21.49 -9.98
N ILE A 676 4.47 20.39 -9.30
CA ILE A 676 3.58 19.77 -8.31
C ILE A 676 3.38 20.67 -7.08
N GLU A 677 4.43 21.33 -6.61
CA GLU A 677 4.33 22.30 -5.52
C GLU A 677 3.38 23.44 -5.85
N GLU A 678 3.51 24.00 -7.05
CA GLU A 678 2.62 25.08 -7.51
C GLU A 678 1.19 24.58 -7.70
N PHE A 679 0.98 23.38 -8.25
CA PHE A 679 -0.33 22.76 -8.38
C PHE A 679 -1.05 22.63 -7.03
N LYS A 680 -0.32 22.24 -6.00
CA LYS A 680 -0.83 22.16 -4.62
C LYS A 680 -1.14 23.54 -4.02
N LYS A 681 -0.29 24.55 -4.23
CA LYS A 681 -0.53 25.93 -3.79
C LYS A 681 -1.79 26.54 -4.40
N LEU A 682 -2.09 26.18 -5.65
CA LEU A 682 -3.32 26.60 -6.32
C LEU A 682 -4.58 25.89 -5.79
N GLY A 683 -4.45 24.98 -4.82
CA GLY A 683 -5.57 24.24 -4.25
C GLY A 683 -6.21 23.25 -5.21
N LEU A 684 -5.53 22.87 -6.28
CA LEU A 684 -6.05 21.95 -7.29
C LEU A 684 -5.94 20.49 -6.85
N SER A 685 -6.96 19.68 -7.16
CA SER A 685 -6.98 18.24 -6.90
C SER A 685 -6.80 17.44 -8.18
N ILE A 686 -6.10 16.33 -8.12
CA ILE A 686 -5.94 15.39 -9.23
C ILE A 686 -7.20 14.53 -9.48
N TYR A 687 -8.11 14.43 -8.51
CA TYR A 687 -9.33 13.63 -8.55
C TYR A 687 -10.60 14.48 -8.51
#